data_19d45f56d21d8e08ec50a7c17ff26cd6
#
_entry.id   19d45f56d21d8e08ec50a7c17ff26cd6
#
_cell.length_a   1.000
_cell.length_b   1.000
_cell.length_c   1.000
_cell.angle_alpha   90.00
_cell.angle_beta   90.00
_cell.angle_gamma   90.00
#
_symmetry.space_group_name_H-M   'P 1'
#
loop_
_entity.id
_entity.type
_entity.pdbx_description
1 polymer ?
#
loop_
_entity_poly.entity_id
_entity_poly.type
_entity_poly.pdbx_seq_one_letter_code
_entity_poly.pdbx_strand_id
1 'polypeptide(L)'
;MRGIPAKLITCYMNYLKKFILAAVSVLTFTAMSAQQRPVRGKVYDETSQPLAGASVSVPNTLRGVTTDGNGLFEINASSGETLSISFLGYVTKDVTVGDKDYIEVTLMPDTNQLDELVVIGYGTQKRVNITGAVSTVDYAKEAKSRPVTSTAQILQGMNAGVAINQASGQPGQESLSLRIRGVGTLNNANPLVIVDGFEGTISNVNPDDIESVSVLKDAASCAIYGNRGANGVVLITTKDGTKSSGKFSITYSGMMAVNEPAGKFQVISNYADYMTIMNESAENVDAALPFSQAMIDLWREKEKDPDGISESGYPNYVAYPNTDWMRAVYDTGIYQKHNISASGAAGGTKYLISMTYVDNPGVIDNTGAKKFLLRANVSSQVTKWLEIGARIWGTESNRETNNLAFNFLSRAVPGIYPYYDGKYGWMENPEQSANCRNNLYFFNRNSGYDKMHYVNATVFTNLKLPLGIKYNASFNYGRTTTEYKSVSNVLSAYSFRKGEVAYDYSNLDNLSITQNAGFTYRWTFQNSLSWTKVIAKKHDVSAMLGSETMYQNNNNIGVIKKRLENDQLTELDNALDMSKITGSQADWASVSVFGRLTYAYDNRYLLEANLRYDGSSRFSRDSRWGLFPSVSAGWRISQEPFMQNSGIDNLKLRASWGKLGNNSIGNYDYIATYASGFEYSFGNKMSSGIVQSLSNSALTWETTTSTDIGLELGVLDGRLTFETDWYNKVTDGILYKAPVLSLIHI
;
A
#
# COMPACT_ATOMS: atom_id res chain seq x y z
N MET A 1 -27.58 -12.83 25.15
CA MET A 1 -27.16 -11.59 25.83
C MET A 1 -26.99 -11.86 27.32
N ARG A 2 -25.80 -12.15 27.78
CA ARG A 2 -25.45 -12.06 29.22
C ARG A 2 -24.44 -10.94 29.33
N GLY A 3 -24.87 -9.90 30.05
CA GLY A 3 -24.17 -8.63 30.17
C GLY A 3 -22.82 -8.75 30.85
N ILE A 4 -21.87 -8.05 30.31
CA ILE A 4 -20.61 -7.66 30.98
C ILE A 4 -21.02 -7.01 32.30
N PRO A 5 -20.48 -7.44 33.46
CA PRO A 5 -20.92 -6.87 34.74
C PRO A 5 -20.68 -5.36 34.78
N ALA A 6 -21.71 -4.62 35.08
CA ALA A 6 -21.74 -3.17 35.12
C ALA A 6 -20.58 -2.54 35.96
N LYS A 7 -20.00 -3.30 36.87
CA LYS A 7 -18.83 -2.89 37.66
C LYS A 7 -17.53 -2.74 36.85
N LEU A 8 -17.35 -3.48 35.73
CA LEU A 8 -16.16 -3.33 34.89
C LEU A 8 -16.25 -2.06 34.00
N ILE A 9 -17.45 -1.77 33.50
CA ILE A 9 -17.70 -0.56 32.68
C ILE A 9 -17.54 0.70 33.54
N THR A 10 -18.03 0.67 34.77
CA THR A 10 -17.90 1.81 35.71
C THR A 10 -16.43 2.02 36.14
N CYS A 11 -15.66 0.95 36.29
CA CYS A 11 -14.24 1.03 36.60
C CYS A 11 -13.44 1.65 35.42
N TYR A 12 -13.67 1.20 34.19
CA TYR A 12 -13.04 1.74 32.99
C TYR A 12 -13.41 3.20 32.73
N MET A 13 -14.68 3.57 32.92
CA MET A 13 -15.13 4.97 32.78
C MET A 13 -14.52 5.89 33.84
N ASN A 14 -14.31 5.40 35.06
CA ASN A 14 -13.67 6.19 36.11
C ASN A 14 -12.15 6.38 35.89
N TYR A 15 -11.47 5.37 35.32
CA TYR A 15 -10.06 5.52 34.90
C TYR A 15 -9.92 6.46 33.70
N LEU A 16 -10.81 6.34 32.70
CA LEU A 16 -10.83 7.22 31.52
C LEU A 16 -11.12 8.69 31.94
N LYS A 17 -12.09 8.93 32.83
CA LYS A 17 -12.36 10.28 33.40
C LYS A 17 -11.17 10.84 34.19
N LYS A 18 -10.47 10.03 34.98
CA LYS A 18 -9.26 10.46 35.68
C LYS A 18 -8.10 10.74 34.70
N PHE A 19 -7.96 9.98 33.64
CA PHE A 19 -6.94 10.21 32.60
C PHE A 19 -7.24 11.48 31.80
N ILE A 20 -8.50 11.72 31.43
CA ILE A 20 -8.94 12.94 30.75
C ILE A 20 -8.80 14.16 31.67
N LEU A 21 -9.15 14.06 32.96
CA LEU A 21 -8.95 15.15 33.92
C LEU A 21 -7.46 15.46 34.15
N ALA A 22 -6.60 14.45 34.23
CA ALA A 22 -5.14 14.63 34.33
C ALA A 22 -4.56 15.21 33.02
N ALA A 23 -5.03 14.83 31.87
CA ALA A 23 -4.61 15.41 30.58
C ALA A 23 -5.08 16.87 30.44
N VAL A 24 -6.29 17.19 30.88
CA VAL A 24 -6.81 18.59 30.89
C VAL A 24 -6.09 19.46 31.92
N SER A 25 -5.73 18.92 33.07
CA SER A 25 -4.97 19.69 34.07
C SER A 25 -3.51 19.92 33.69
N VAL A 26 -2.90 19.07 32.86
CA VAL A 26 -1.56 19.31 32.29
C VAL A 26 -1.62 20.38 31.19
N LEU A 27 -2.72 20.46 30.45
CA LEU A 27 -2.93 21.47 29.39
C LEU A 27 -3.25 22.89 29.94
N THR A 28 -3.67 23.02 31.19
CA THR A 28 -4.00 24.33 31.79
C THR A 28 -2.83 25.02 32.48
N PHE A 29 -1.65 24.38 32.56
CA PHE A 29 -0.54 24.94 33.34
C PHE A 29 0.52 25.73 32.56
N THR A 30 0.32 26.01 31.24
CA THR A 30 1.26 26.78 30.42
C THR A 30 0.63 27.92 29.61
N ALA A 31 -0.36 28.60 30.15
CA ALA A 31 -0.76 29.90 29.63
C ALA A 31 -0.13 31.04 30.42
N MET A 32 1.19 31.12 30.44
CA MET A 32 1.84 32.41 30.61
C MET A 32 1.67 33.16 29.28
N SER A 33 0.70 34.08 29.24
CA SER A 33 0.50 34.99 28.11
C SER A 33 1.76 35.86 27.96
N ALA A 34 2.67 35.46 27.08
CA ALA A 34 3.69 36.35 26.58
C ALA A 34 2.98 37.48 25.84
N GLN A 35 3.23 38.72 26.22
CA GLN A 35 2.60 39.90 25.61
C GLN A 35 3.03 39.98 24.13
N GLN A 36 2.10 39.82 23.21
CA GLN A 36 2.37 39.97 21.78
C GLN A 36 2.58 41.43 21.44
N ARG A 37 3.58 41.71 20.63
CA ARG A 37 3.88 43.06 20.11
C ARG A 37 4.00 43.04 18.60
N PRO A 38 3.78 44.15 17.90
CA PRO A 38 4.03 44.24 16.47
C PRO A 38 5.54 44.17 16.20
N VAL A 39 5.95 43.16 15.44
CA VAL A 39 7.32 42.98 14.96
C VAL A 39 7.32 43.35 13.48
N ARG A 40 8.15 44.32 13.12
CA ARG A 40 8.35 44.77 11.76
C ARG A 40 9.64 44.21 11.21
N GLY A 41 9.71 44.10 9.87
CA GLY A 41 10.96 43.71 9.24
C GLY A 41 10.94 43.87 7.77
N LYS A 42 12.08 43.53 7.17
CA LYS A 42 12.27 43.58 5.73
C LYS A 42 12.99 42.33 5.24
N VAL A 43 12.50 41.79 4.13
CA VAL A 43 13.05 40.59 3.50
C VAL A 43 13.75 40.97 2.21
N TYR A 44 14.99 40.50 2.05
CA TYR A 44 15.85 40.73 0.90
C TYR A 44 16.23 39.41 0.24
N ASP A 45 16.61 39.47 -1.04
CA ASP A 45 17.34 38.40 -1.71
C ASP A 45 18.86 38.50 -1.46
N GLU A 46 19.63 37.58 -2.05
CA GLU A 46 21.11 37.53 -1.94
C GLU A 46 21.79 38.75 -2.57
N THR A 47 21.10 39.48 -3.46
CA THR A 47 21.60 40.71 -4.09
C THR A 47 21.18 41.96 -3.35
N SER A 48 20.58 41.81 -2.14
CA SER A 48 20.04 42.88 -1.32
C SER A 48 18.84 43.64 -1.98
N GLN A 49 18.14 43.00 -2.92
CA GLN A 49 16.89 43.52 -3.45
C GLN A 49 15.73 43.12 -2.54
N PRO A 50 14.73 43.98 -2.31
CA PRO A 50 13.58 43.64 -1.49
C PRO A 50 12.70 42.57 -2.15
N LEU A 51 12.35 41.52 -1.39
CA LEU A 51 11.47 40.45 -1.82
C LEU A 51 10.01 40.75 -1.50
N ALA A 52 9.23 41.11 -2.51
CA ALA A 52 7.78 41.29 -2.39
C ALA A 52 7.03 39.96 -2.44
N GLY A 53 6.02 39.76 -1.56
CA GLY A 53 5.21 38.54 -1.52
C GLY A 53 5.86 37.38 -0.75
N ALA A 54 6.97 37.58 -0.02
CA ALA A 54 7.52 36.59 0.85
C ALA A 54 6.56 36.34 2.03
N SER A 55 6.31 35.06 2.36
CA SER A 55 5.46 34.67 3.46
C SER A 55 6.23 34.71 4.78
N VAL A 56 5.69 35.40 5.78
CA VAL A 56 6.22 35.45 7.14
C VAL A 56 5.16 34.87 8.07
N SER A 57 5.42 33.77 8.73
CA SER A 57 4.47 33.07 9.58
C SER A 57 5.09 32.65 10.92
N VAL A 58 4.23 32.53 11.93
CA VAL A 58 4.62 31.90 13.22
C VAL A 58 4.26 30.42 13.12
N PRO A 59 5.24 29.50 13.10
CA PRO A 59 4.99 28.06 12.98
C PRO A 59 3.97 27.54 13.99
N ASN A 60 3.11 26.63 13.54
CA ASN A 60 2.04 26.00 14.32
C ASN A 60 0.95 26.96 14.83
N THR A 61 0.80 28.14 14.20
CA THR A 61 -0.29 29.09 14.46
C THR A 61 -0.95 29.52 13.15
N LEU A 62 -2.10 30.18 13.24
CA LEU A 62 -2.78 30.79 12.09
C LEU A 62 -2.26 32.22 11.76
N ARG A 63 -1.18 32.65 12.42
CA ARG A 63 -0.60 33.98 12.23
C ARG A 63 0.41 33.96 11.10
N GLY A 64 0.12 34.73 10.05
CA GLY A 64 1.01 34.91 8.92
C GLY A 64 0.64 36.14 8.13
N VAL A 65 1.64 36.77 7.51
CA VAL A 65 1.53 37.93 6.63
C VAL A 65 2.43 37.74 5.42
N THR A 66 2.22 38.52 4.36
CA THR A 66 3.12 38.58 3.22
C THR A 66 3.81 39.94 3.16
N THR A 67 5.05 39.95 2.67
CA THR A 67 5.77 41.23 2.46
C THR A 67 5.12 42.07 1.34
N ASP A 68 5.15 43.38 1.53
CA ASP A 68 4.68 44.35 0.53
C ASP A 68 5.66 44.53 -0.66
N GLY A 69 5.36 45.43 -1.59
CA GLY A 69 6.20 45.72 -2.76
C GLY A 69 7.62 46.19 -2.45
N ASN A 70 7.89 46.65 -1.21
CA ASN A 70 9.20 47.06 -0.70
C ASN A 70 9.86 45.97 0.19
N GLY A 71 9.30 44.77 0.23
CA GLY A 71 9.79 43.69 1.07
C GLY A 71 9.49 43.84 2.57
N LEU A 72 8.62 44.80 2.98
CA LEU A 72 8.30 45.06 4.38
C LEU A 72 7.16 44.17 4.86
N PHE A 73 7.24 43.75 6.15
CA PHE A 73 6.17 43.01 6.86
C PHE A 73 5.96 43.56 8.27
N GLU A 74 4.75 43.35 8.80
CA GLU A 74 4.40 43.58 10.20
C GLU A 74 3.57 42.41 10.70
N ILE A 75 4.02 41.74 11.76
CA ILE A 75 3.37 40.56 12.34
C ILE A 75 3.39 40.65 13.88
N ASN A 76 2.27 40.28 14.53
CA ASN A 76 2.23 40.21 15.99
C ASN A 76 2.90 38.91 16.46
N ALA A 77 3.99 39.08 17.24
CA ALA A 77 4.74 37.96 17.82
C ALA A 77 5.26 38.32 19.24
N SER A 78 5.52 37.27 20.01
CA SER A 78 6.09 37.40 21.34
C SER A 78 7.62 37.25 21.31
N SER A 79 8.34 37.86 22.27
CA SER A 79 9.78 37.61 22.42
C SER A 79 10.03 36.11 22.67
N GLY A 80 10.98 35.53 21.90
CA GLY A 80 11.27 34.08 21.90
C GLY A 80 10.48 33.26 20.92
N GLU A 81 9.43 33.80 20.28
CA GLU A 81 8.77 33.10 19.18
C GLU A 81 9.64 33.07 17.90
N THR A 82 9.47 32.03 17.09
CA THR A 82 10.18 31.90 15.82
C THR A 82 9.27 32.36 14.68
N LEU A 83 9.80 33.23 13.81
CA LEU A 83 9.19 33.59 12.52
C LEU A 83 9.82 32.73 11.45
N SER A 84 9.00 32.04 10.68
CA SER A 84 9.41 31.29 9.51
C SER A 84 9.14 32.12 8.27
N ILE A 85 10.20 32.47 7.55
CA ILE A 85 10.17 33.35 6.38
C ILE A 85 10.49 32.53 5.15
N SER A 86 9.56 32.47 4.22
CA SER A 86 9.68 31.66 3.00
C SER A 86 9.26 32.44 1.76
N PHE A 87 9.92 32.16 0.67
CA PHE A 87 9.58 32.68 -0.67
C PHE A 87 9.84 31.60 -1.72
N LEU A 88 9.07 31.61 -2.80
CA LEU A 88 9.20 30.61 -3.85
C LEU A 88 10.58 30.69 -4.51
N GLY A 89 11.33 29.57 -4.49
CA GLY A 89 12.71 29.53 -5.02
C GLY A 89 13.80 29.91 -4.02
N TYR A 90 13.46 30.14 -2.74
CA TYR A 90 14.41 30.50 -1.70
C TYR A 90 14.34 29.51 -0.51
N VAL A 91 15.47 29.34 0.18
CA VAL A 91 15.55 28.54 1.39
C VAL A 91 14.75 29.21 2.50
N THR A 92 13.80 28.52 3.09
CA THR A 92 13.05 29.02 4.24
C THR A 92 14.00 29.30 5.40
N LYS A 93 13.89 30.50 5.99
CA LYS A 93 14.73 30.92 7.13
C LYS A 93 13.89 31.17 8.35
N ASP A 94 14.28 30.50 9.44
CA ASP A 94 13.66 30.68 10.73
C ASP A 94 14.45 31.69 11.56
N VAL A 95 13.75 32.71 12.10
CA VAL A 95 14.34 33.80 12.89
C VAL A 95 13.60 33.93 14.21
N THR A 96 14.32 33.83 15.30
CA THR A 96 13.75 34.02 16.64
C THR A 96 13.57 35.50 16.95
N VAL A 97 12.36 35.90 17.38
CA VAL A 97 12.03 37.25 17.76
C VAL A 97 12.79 37.59 19.08
N GLY A 98 13.76 38.49 18.98
CA GLY A 98 14.49 39.02 20.11
C GLY A 98 13.79 40.23 20.74
N ASP A 99 14.56 41.07 21.47
CA ASP A 99 14.04 42.29 22.11
C ASP A 99 13.84 43.45 21.14
N LYS A 100 14.38 43.35 19.92
CA LYS A 100 14.23 44.38 18.87
C LYS A 100 12.92 44.20 18.13
N ASP A 101 12.22 45.30 17.81
CA ASP A 101 10.96 45.30 17.09
C ASP A 101 11.14 45.32 15.54
N TYR A 102 12.40 45.30 15.07
CA TYR A 102 12.72 45.32 13.66
C TYR A 102 13.72 44.20 13.28
N ILE A 103 13.39 43.44 12.26
CA ILE A 103 14.14 42.26 11.82
C ILE A 103 14.44 42.40 10.31
N GLU A 104 15.70 42.29 9.92
CA GLU A 104 16.12 42.18 8.54
C GLU A 104 16.51 40.76 8.21
N VAL A 105 16.00 40.20 7.13
CA VAL A 105 16.23 38.82 6.73
C VAL A 105 16.62 38.77 5.26
N THR A 106 17.78 38.22 4.98
CA THR A 106 18.18 37.86 3.62
C THR A 106 17.88 36.39 3.41
N LEU A 107 17.07 36.09 2.38
CA LEU A 107 16.84 34.73 1.90
C LEU A 107 17.90 34.39 0.86
N MET A 108 18.36 33.17 0.87
CA MET A 108 19.27 32.63 -0.15
C MET A 108 18.48 31.79 -1.12
N PRO A 109 18.79 31.83 -2.44
CA PRO A 109 18.17 30.96 -3.40
C PRO A 109 18.26 29.50 -2.97
N ASP A 110 17.19 28.74 -3.15
CA ASP A 110 17.20 27.31 -2.89
C ASP A 110 17.93 26.58 -4.03
N THR A 111 19.26 26.64 -3.97
CA THR A 111 20.14 25.88 -4.89
C THR A 111 20.20 24.39 -4.54
N ASN A 112 19.48 23.97 -3.48
CA ASN A 112 19.55 22.61 -2.94
C ASN A 112 18.91 21.53 -3.82
N GLN A 113 18.13 21.89 -4.85
CA GLN A 113 17.67 20.90 -5.85
C GLN A 113 18.84 20.19 -6.57
N LEU A 114 20.00 20.82 -6.67
CA LEU A 114 21.19 20.25 -7.30
C LEU A 114 22.02 19.34 -6.38
N ASP A 115 21.89 19.50 -5.07
CA ASP A 115 22.62 18.72 -4.06
C ASP A 115 21.74 17.65 -3.36
N GLU A 116 20.50 17.47 -3.81
CA GLU A 116 19.60 16.44 -3.27
C GLU A 116 20.24 15.05 -3.37
N LEU A 117 20.35 14.39 -2.22
CA LEU A 117 20.84 13.01 -2.13
C LEU A 117 19.68 12.04 -2.32
N VAL A 118 19.74 11.26 -3.36
CA VAL A 118 18.76 10.21 -3.68
C VAL A 118 19.29 8.87 -3.23
N VAL A 119 18.46 8.09 -2.54
CA VAL A 119 18.78 6.71 -2.20
C VAL A 119 18.65 5.86 -3.47
N ILE A 120 19.74 5.22 -3.88
CA ILE A 120 19.79 4.29 -5.00
C ILE A 120 20.59 3.05 -4.61
N GLY A 121 19.91 1.92 -4.58
CA GLY A 121 20.52 0.66 -4.19
C GLY A 121 21.12 0.72 -2.78
N TYR A 122 22.30 0.20 -2.62
CA TYR A 122 23.01 0.12 -1.34
C TYR A 122 23.77 1.40 -0.97
N GLY A 123 23.31 2.58 -1.46
CA GLY A 123 23.97 3.86 -1.19
C GLY A 123 23.12 5.06 -1.57
N THR A 124 23.71 6.25 -1.45
CA THR A 124 23.11 7.51 -1.87
C THR A 124 23.97 8.16 -2.94
N GLN A 125 23.35 8.80 -3.92
CA GLN A 125 24.03 9.62 -4.93
C GLN A 125 23.38 10.99 -5.02
N LYS A 126 24.16 12.01 -5.43
CA LYS A 126 23.59 13.30 -5.80
C LYS A 126 22.67 13.12 -7.01
N ARG A 127 21.48 13.70 -6.98
CA ARG A 127 20.48 13.62 -8.06
C ARG A 127 21.08 13.97 -9.44
N VAL A 128 21.91 15.00 -9.49
CA VAL A 128 22.58 15.42 -10.71
C VAL A 128 23.52 14.39 -11.32
N ASN A 129 24.05 13.48 -10.51
CA ASN A 129 25.01 12.46 -10.94
C ASN A 129 24.34 11.12 -11.29
N ILE A 130 23.04 11.00 -11.12
CA ILE A 130 22.30 9.78 -11.48
C ILE A 130 22.22 9.68 -13.00
N THR A 131 22.64 8.55 -13.54
CA THR A 131 22.65 8.25 -14.98
C THR A 131 21.48 7.37 -15.42
N GLY A 132 20.76 6.79 -14.48
CA GLY A 132 19.55 5.99 -14.72
C GLY A 132 18.26 6.79 -14.62
N ALA A 133 17.15 6.20 -15.07
CA ALA A 133 15.81 6.78 -14.97
C ALA A 133 15.24 6.60 -13.56
N VAL A 134 15.41 7.60 -12.71
CA VAL A 134 14.95 7.60 -11.31
C VAL A 134 14.05 8.80 -11.06
N SER A 135 12.83 8.57 -10.55
CA SER A 135 11.98 9.65 -10.04
C SER A 135 11.87 9.57 -8.52
N THR A 136 11.98 10.70 -7.87
CA THR A 136 11.84 10.83 -6.41
C THR A 136 10.63 11.72 -6.09
N VAL A 137 9.86 11.32 -5.10
CA VAL A 137 8.74 12.09 -4.57
C VAL A 137 9.08 12.48 -3.13
N ASP A 138 8.98 13.76 -2.81
CA ASP A 138 8.96 14.23 -1.42
C ASP A 138 7.62 13.84 -0.81
N TYR A 139 7.62 12.62 -0.28
CA TYR A 139 6.41 12.00 0.20
C TYR A 139 5.81 12.72 1.41
N ALA A 140 6.65 13.29 2.26
CA ALA A 140 6.20 14.00 3.45
C ALA A 140 5.40 15.27 3.11
N LYS A 141 5.73 15.94 2.02
CA LYS A 141 5.01 17.10 1.51
C LYS A 141 3.70 16.69 0.85
N GLU A 142 3.74 15.70 -0.03
CA GLU A 142 2.58 15.24 -0.80
C GLU A 142 1.52 14.52 0.04
N ALA A 143 1.93 13.73 1.04
CA ALA A 143 1.01 13.05 1.96
C ALA A 143 0.13 14.00 2.75
N LYS A 144 0.62 15.23 3.04
CA LYS A 144 -0.15 16.25 3.76
C LYS A 144 -1.22 16.90 2.90
N SER A 145 -1.05 16.90 1.57
CA SER A 145 -1.97 17.56 0.63
C SER A 145 -3.12 16.66 0.18
N ARG A 146 -3.04 15.34 0.42
CA ARG A 146 -4.01 14.35 -0.06
C ARG A 146 -4.53 13.48 1.07
N PRO A 147 -5.85 13.46 1.33
CA PRO A 147 -6.46 12.50 2.26
C PRO A 147 -6.52 11.13 1.58
N VAL A 148 -5.49 10.31 1.77
CA VAL A 148 -5.43 8.95 1.22
C VAL A 148 -5.45 7.91 2.32
N THR A 149 -6.09 6.79 2.05
CA THR A 149 -6.22 5.66 2.98
C THR A 149 -5.08 4.65 2.83
N SER A 150 -4.32 4.70 1.74
CA SER A 150 -3.21 3.80 1.45
C SER A 150 -1.96 4.56 0.99
N THR A 151 -0.79 4.12 1.45
CA THR A 151 0.52 4.66 1.03
C THR A 151 0.72 4.61 -0.49
N ALA A 152 0.22 3.57 -1.16
CA ALA A 152 0.36 3.44 -2.61
C ALA A 152 -0.48 4.47 -3.38
N GLN A 153 -1.63 4.90 -2.86
CA GLN A 153 -2.48 5.91 -3.51
C GLN A 153 -1.79 7.27 -3.63
N ILE A 154 -0.85 7.60 -2.73
CA ILE A 154 -0.09 8.86 -2.82
C ILE A 154 0.78 8.89 -4.08
N LEU A 155 1.31 7.75 -4.51
CA LEU A 155 2.13 7.66 -5.72
C LEU A 155 1.32 7.78 -7.01
N GLN A 156 -0.01 7.65 -6.94
CA GLN A 156 -0.88 7.70 -8.10
C GLN A 156 -0.88 9.11 -8.73
N GLY A 157 -0.50 9.17 -10.00
CA GLY A 157 -0.40 10.42 -10.74
C GLY A 157 0.84 11.30 -10.44
N MET A 158 1.72 10.85 -9.51
CA MET A 158 2.92 11.62 -9.12
C MET A 158 4.15 11.30 -9.96
N ASN A 159 4.19 10.16 -10.59
CA ASN A 159 5.36 9.70 -11.35
C ASN A 159 4.97 9.29 -12.76
N ALA A 160 5.55 9.93 -13.76
CA ALA A 160 5.40 9.50 -15.16
C ALA A 160 5.91 8.05 -15.33
N GLY A 161 5.14 7.22 -16.07
CA GLY A 161 5.46 5.82 -16.29
C GLY A 161 5.15 4.88 -15.11
N VAL A 162 4.49 5.36 -14.05
CA VAL A 162 3.98 4.55 -12.94
C VAL A 162 2.46 4.52 -13.00
N ALA A 163 1.88 3.36 -13.22
CA ALA A 163 0.45 3.14 -13.18
C ALA A 163 0.06 2.40 -11.90
N ILE A 164 -0.91 2.94 -11.18
CA ILE A 164 -1.49 2.30 -10.00
C ILE A 164 -2.97 2.11 -10.26
N ASN A 165 -3.40 0.86 -10.22
CA ASN A 165 -4.79 0.48 -10.35
C ASN A 165 -5.26 -0.17 -9.05
N GLN A 166 -6.38 0.30 -8.55
CA GLN A 166 -7.06 -0.26 -7.39
C GLN A 166 -8.26 -1.07 -7.86
N ALA A 167 -8.19 -2.39 -7.72
CA ALA A 167 -9.24 -3.29 -8.19
C ALA A 167 -10.45 -3.34 -7.26
N SER A 168 -10.27 -2.97 -5.98
CA SER A 168 -11.32 -2.99 -4.97
C SER A 168 -11.21 -1.78 -4.05
N GLY A 169 -12.36 -1.23 -3.66
CA GLY A 169 -12.46 -0.22 -2.61
C GLY A 169 -12.69 -0.81 -1.21
N GLN A 170 -12.78 -2.14 -1.09
CA GLN A 170 -13.01 -2.80 0.19
C GLN A 170 -11.82 -2.60 1.15
N PRO A 171 -12.05 -2.11 2.36
CA PRO A 171 -11.00 -1.93 3.36
C PRO A 171 -10.19 -3.21 3.62
N GLY A 172 -8.87 -3.09 3.56
CA GLY A 172 -7.95 -4.21 3.74
C GLY A 172 -7.84 -5.17 2.56
N GLN A 173 -8.60 -4.93 1.47
CA GLN A 173 -8.54 -5.67 0.19
C GLN A 173 -8.39 -4.74 -1.02
N GLU A 174 -7.75 -3.64 -0.87
CA GLU A 174 -7.62 -2.62 -1.93
C GLU A 174 -6.95 -3.15 -3.21
N SER A 175 -6.30 -4.32 -3.15
CA SER A 175 -5.69 -5.03 -4.29
C SER A 175 -4.98 -4.09 -5.27
N LEU A 176 -4.09 -3.26 -4.72
CA LEU A 176 -3.36 -2.28 -5.51
C LEU A 176 -2.37 -2.99 -6.42
N SER A 177 -2.55 -2.86 -7.72
CA SER A 177 -1.57 -3.28 -8.71
C SER A 177 -0.74 -2.09 -9.14
N LEU A 178 0.57 -2.16 -8.90
CA LEU A 178 1.54 -1.16 -9.30
C LEU A 178 2.29 -1.67 -10.53
N ARG A 179 2.43 -0.82 -11.55
CA ARG A 179 3.15 -1.15 -12.79
C ARG A 179 4.10 -0.01 -13.14
N ILE A 180 5.33 -0.36 -13.50
CA ILE A 180 6.34 0.59 -13.95
C ILE A 180 6.65 0.29 -15.41
N ARG A 181 6.32 1.26 -16.30
CA ARG A 181 6.52 1.14 -17.75
C ARG A 181 5.85 -0.10 -18.37
N GLY A 182 4.66 -0.46 -17.88
CA GLY A 182 3.83 -1.53 -18.42
C GLY A 182 4.12 -2.92 -17.85
N VAL A 183 3.72 -3.95 -18.60
CA VAL A 183 3.81 -5.37 -18.23
C VAL A 183 4.83 -6.04 -19.14
N GLY A 184 5.88 -6.63 -18.59
CA GLY A 184 6.96 -7.30 -19.33
C GLY A 184 7.01 -8.82 -19.13
N THR A 185 6.08 -9.43 -18.39
CA THR A 185 6.05 -10.87 -18.13
C THR A 185 4.61 -11.37 -18.03
N LEU A 186 4.39 -12.65 -18.29
CA LEU A 186 3.10 -13.33 -18.07
C LEU A 186 2.91 -13.75 -16.60
N ASN A 187 3.93 -13.63 -15.77
CA ASN A 187 3.91 -13.92 -14.34
C ASN A 187 3.62 -12.66 -13.51
N ASN A 188 4.08 -12.62 -12.26
CA ASN A 188 3.91 -11.44 -11.41
C ASN A 188 4.70 -10.24 -11.95
N ALA A 189 4.00 -9.26 -12.51
CA ALA A 189 4.57 -8.04 -13.06
C ALA A 189 4.62 -6.87 -12.05
N ASN A 190 4.39 -7.11 -10.75
CA ASN A 190 4.55 -6.08 -9.73
C ASN A 190 6.04 -5.72 -9.56
N PRO A 191 6.36 -4.43 -9.36
CA PRO A 191 7.71 -4.02 -9.04
C PRO A 191 8.13 -4.51 -7.65
N LEU A 192 9.43 -4.59 -7.44
CA LEU A 192 9.99 -4.86 -6.12
C LEU A 192 9.82 -3.64 -5.22
N VAL A 193 9.24 -3.81 -4.04
CA VAL A 193 9.16 -2.74 -3.03
C VAL A 193 10.24 -2.99 -1.98
N ILE A 194 11.09 -2.00 -1.77
CA ILE A 194 12.17 -2.02 -0.78
C ILE A 194 11.87 -0.96 0.28
N VAL A 195 11.80 -1.36 1.53
CA VAL A 195 11.62 -0.48 2.69
C VAL A 195 12.91 -0.50 3.52
N ASP A 196 13.56 0.65 3.64
CA ASP A 196 14.82 0.80 4.39
C ASP A 196 15.91 -0.23 4.04
N GLY A 197 16.00 -0.61 2.75
CA GLY A 197 17.00 -1.54 2.21
C GLY A 197 16.54 -3.00 2.06
N PHE A 198 15.37 -3.37 2.57
CA PHE A 198 14.86 -4.74 2.50
C PHE A 198 13.49 -4.82 1.85
N GLU A 199 13.20 -5.95 1.22
CA GLU A 199 11.91 -6.18 0.59
C GLU A 199 10.77 -6.13 1.62
N GLY A 200 9.75 -5.34 1.31
CA GLY A 200 8.57 -5.12 2.14
C GLY A 200 7.31 -4.92 1.31
N THR A 201 6.23 -4.60 2.00
CA THR A 201 4.93 -4.33 1.38
C THR A 201 4.54 -2.88 1.65
N ILE A 202 4.22 -2.13 0.59
CA ILE A 202 3.89 -0.71 0.68
C ILE A 202 2.68 -0.43 1.60
N SER A 203 1.69 -1.33 1.63
CA SER A 203 0.49 -1.19 2.47
C SER A 203 0.75 -1.37 3.98
N ASN A 204 1.92 -1.89 4.35
CA ASN A 204 2.33 -2.07 5.74
C ASN A 204 3.20 -0.92 6.27
N VAL A 205 3.39 0.13 5.48
CA VAL A 205 4.15 1.32 5.88
C VAL A 205 3.19 2.48 6.09
N ASN A 206 3.25 3.12 7.26
CA ASN A 206 2.45 4.31 7.49
C ASN A 206 2.96 5.49 6.65
N PRO A 207 2.09 6.20 5.92
CA PRO A 207 2.47 7.41 5.18
C PRO A 207 3.23 8.44 6.01
N ASP A 208 2.84 8.65 7.26
CA ASP A 208 3.45 9.66 8.15
C ASP A 208 4.90 9.34 8.54
N ASP A 209 5.31 8.07 8.43
CA ASP A 209 6.68 7.61 8.73
C ASP A 209 7.62 7.69 7.52
N ILE A 210 7.09 7.94 6.33
CA ILE A 210 7.89 7.98 5.10
C ILE A 210 8.59 9.33 4.97
N GLU A 211 9.86 9.30 4.64
CA GLU A 211 10.65 10.48 4.28
C GLU A 211 10.62 10.72 2.78
N SER A 212 10.95 9.70 1.99
CA SER A 212 10.97 9.79 0.54
C SER A 212 10.62 8.46 -0.13
N VAL A 213 10.13 8.55 -1.37
CA VAL A 213 9.91 7.40 -2.23
C VAL A 213 10.64 7.65 -3.55
N SER A 214 11.52 6.73 -3.94
CA SER A 214 12.20 6.75 -5.23
C SER A 214 11.75 5.57 -6.08
N VAL A 215 11.47 5.82 -7.35
CA VAL A 215 11.05 4.81 -8.32
C VAL A 215 12.14 4.65 -9.37
N LEU A 216 12.74 3.46 -9.43
CA LEU A 216 13.73 3.06 -10.40
C LEU A 216 13.03 2.42 -11.59
N LYS A 217 13.23 2.97 -12.80
CA LYS A 217 12.40 2.62 -13.97
C LYS A 217 13.19 1.89 -15.07
N ASP A 218 14.53 1.99 -15.09
CA ASP A 218 15.39 1.40 -16.11
C ASP A 218 16.26 0.26 -15.56
N ALA A 219 16.87 -0.50 -16.45
CA ALA A 219 17.68 -1.63 -16.05
C ALA A 219 18.97 -1.24 -15.32
N ALA A 220 19.56 -0.08 -15.62
CA ALA A 220 20.81 0.34 -14.97
C ALA A 220 20.58 0.67 -13.50
N SER A 221 19.55 1.45 -13.18
CA SER A 221 19.19 1.78 -11.79
C SER A 221 18.69 0.56 -11.01
N CYS A 222 18.00 -0.39 -11.67
CA CYS A 222 17.48 -1.62 -11.05
C CYS A 222 18.52 -2.73 -10.91
N ALA A 223 19.65 -2.69 -11.64
CA ALA A 223 20.60 -3.79 -11.74
C ALA A 223 21.12 -4.31 -10.40
N ILE A 224 21.33 -3.41 -9.44
CA ILE A 224 21.82 -3.78 -8.12
C ILE A 224 20.83 -4.65 -7.33
N TYR A 225 19.53 -4.61 -7.67
CA TYR A 225 18.47 -5.45 -7.09
C TYR A 225 18.27 -6.77 -7.84
N GLY A 226 18.95 -6.95 -8.97
CA GLY A 226 19.07 -8.20 -9.72
C GLY A 226 17.75 -8.75 -10.23
N ASN A 227 17.59 -10.05 -10.00
CA ASN A 227 16.48 -10.86 -10.50
C ASN A 227 15.08 -10.40 -10.07
N ARG A 228 14.97 -9.56 -9.06
CA ARG A 228 13.70 -9.03 -8.57
C ARG A 228 13.38 -7.65 -9.10
N GLY A 229 14.38 -6.99 -9.74
CA GLY A 229 14.25 -5.64 -10.29
C GLY A 229 13.71 -5.55 -11.72
N ALA A 230 13.42 -6.67 -12.41
CA ALA A 230 13.02 -6.69 -13.82
C ALA A 230 11.74 -5.90 -14.13
N ASN A 231 10.84 -5.76 -13.16
CA ASN A 231 9.60 -4.98 -13.28
C ASN A 231 9.71 -3.57 -12.68
N GLY A 232 10.94 -3.10 -12.39
CA GLY A 232 11.20 -1.85 -11.69
C GLY A 232 11.26 -2.02 -10.16
N VAL A 233 11.74 -0.99 -9.48
CA VAL A 233 11.91 -1.00 -8.02
C VAL A 233 11.33 0.27 -7.41
N VAL A 234 10.59 0.13 -6.32
CA VAL A 234 10.11 1.23 -5.47
C VAL A 234 10.89 1.23 -4.17
N LEU A 235 11.65 2.26 -3.93
CA LEU A 235 12.45 2.44 -2.71
C LEU A 235 11.70 3.37 -1.76
N ILE A 236 11.40 2.89 -0.58
CA ILE A 236 10.78 3.66 0.49
C ILE A 236 11.82 3.87 1.59
N THR A 237 12.13 5.13 1.85
CA THR A 237 12.99 5.52 2.98
C THR A 237 12.11 6.09 4.08
N THR A 238 12.26 5.58 5.28
CA THR A 238 11.51 6.07 6.44
C THR A 238 12.35 7.06 7.25
N LYS A 239 11.67 7.92 8.00
CA LYS A 239 12.28 8.91 8.89
C LYS A 239 13.15 8.22 9.95
N ASP A 240 14.30 8.81 10.27
CA ASP A 240 15.28 8.26 11.23
C ASP A 240 15.58 9.19 12.41
N GLY A 241 14.88 10.32 12.51
CA GLY A 241 15.13 11.34 13.55
C GLY A 241 16.25 12.33 13.21
N THR A 242 16.93 12.20 12.07
CA THR A 242 18.05 13.09 11.66
C THR A 242 17.61 14.55 11.55
N LYS A 243 16.39 14.80 11.04
CA LYS A 243 15.84 16.15 10.80
C LYS A 243 15.38 16.86 12.10
N SER A 244 15.45 16.19 13.25
CA SER A 244 15.03 16.78 14.55
C SER A 244 15.99 17.81 15.13
N SER A 245 17.04 18.22 14.41
CA SER A 245 18.02 19.25 14.83
C SER A 245 18.51 19.12 16.27
N GLY A 246 18.68 17.89 16.77
CA GLY A 246 19.12 17.62 18.14
C GLY A 246 18.04 17.81 19.22
N LYS A 247 16.79 18.16 18.86
CA LYS A 247 15.70 18.35 19.83
C LYS A 247 14.75 17.14 19.83
N PHE A 248 14.24 16.83 21.01
CA PHE A 248 13.13 15.90 21.17
C PHE A 248 11.85 16.53 20.61
N SER A 249 11.14 15.80 19.74
CA SER A 249 9.89 16.25 19.13
C SER A 249 8.83 15.17 19.26
N ILE A 250 7.64 15.53 19.68
CA ILE A 250 6.45 14.69 19.63
C ILE A 250 5.51 15.29 18.58
N THR A 251 5.04 14.47 17.67
CA THR A 251 4.08 14.86 16.64
C THR A 251 2.85 13.97 16.74
N TYR A 252 1.68 14.58 16.74
CA TYR A 252 0.40 13.92 16.56
C TYR A 252 -0.19 14.32 15.21
N SER A 253 -0.69 13.34 14.46
CA SER A 253 -1.40 13.54 13.20
C SER A 253 -2.70 12.75 13.25
N GLY A 254 -3.83 13.44 13.07
CA GLY A 254 -5.16 12.86 13.03
C GLY A 254 -5.84 13.14 11.69
N MET A 255 -6.58 12.16 11.16
CA MET A 255 -7.40 12.30 9.96
C MET A 255 -8.76 11.64 10.18
N MET A 256 -9.81 12.36 9.82
CA MET A 256 -11.16 11.82 9.70
C MET A 256 -11.66 12.06 8.27
N ALA A 257 -12.30 11.07 7.68
CA ALA A 257 -12.89 11.18 6.35
C ALA A 257 -14.21 10.41 6.29
N VAL A 258 -15.12 10.86 5.43
CA VAL A 258 -16.36 10.15 5.13
C VAL A 258 -16.14 9.36 3.84
N ASN A 259 -16.34 8.06 3.91
CA ASN A 259 -16.28 7.16 2.77
C ASN A 259 -17.70 7.00 2.21
N GLU A 260 -17.85 7.27 0.94
CA GLU A 260 -19.10 7.03 0.20
C GLU A 260 -18.81 6.16 -1.04
N PRO A 261 -19.82 5.42 -1.55
CA PRO A 261 -19.68 4.67 -2.80
C PRO A 261 -19.33 5.61 -3.96
N ALA A 262 -18.23 5.32 -4.65
CA ALA A 262 -17.71 6.15 -5.75
C ALA A 262 -18.61 6.15 -7.00
N GLY A 263 -19.42 5.10 -7.19
CA GLY A 263 -20.37 4.96 -8.30
C GLY A 263 -21.75 4.58 -7.78
N LYS A 264 -22.75 5.36 -8.16
CA LYS A 264 -24.14 4.99 -7.94
C LYS A 264 -24.67 4.46 -9.26
N PHE A 265 -24.84 3.14 -9.35
CA PHE A 265 -25.56 2.54 -10.46
C PHE A 265 -27.03 2.93 -10.35
N GLN A 266 -27.61 3.37 -11.46
CA GLN A 266 -29.05 3.50 -11.53
C GLN A 266 -29.64 2.09 -11.67
N VAL A 267 -30.41 1.68 -10.67
CA VAL A 267 -31.15 0.42 -10.68
C VAL A 267 -32.64 0.73 -10.77
N ILE A 268 -33.37 -0.16 -11.43
CA ILE A 268 -34.85 -0.11 -11.41
C ILE A 268 -35.26 -0.50 -10.00
N SER A 269 -35.85 0.44 -9.25
CA SER A 269 -36.32 0.19 -7.88
C SER A 269 -37.83 -0.10 -7.81
N ASN A 270 -38.61 0.27 -8.82
CA ASN A 270 -40.04 -0.06 -8.91
C ASN A 270 -40.22 -1.47 -9.52
N TYR A 271 -40.90 -2.35 -8.80
CA TYR A 271 -41.01 -3.74 -9.28
C TYR A 271 -42.03 -3.90 -10.41
N ALA A 272 -43.12 -3.10 -10.43
CA ALA A 272 -44.06 -3.12 -11.52
C ALA A 272 -43.41 -2.70 -12.85
N ASP A 273 -42.52 -1.68 -12.81
CA ASP A 273 -41.77 -1.27 -13.98
C ASP A 273 -40.73 -2.33 -14.40
N TYR A 274 -40.07 -2.96 -13.42
CA TYR A 274 -39.18 -4.11 -13.70
C TYR A 274 -39.92 -5.24 -14.40
N MET A 275 -41.10 -5.66 -13.90
CA MET A 275 -41.92 -6.69 -14.51
C MET A 275 -42.35 -6.33 -15.93
N THR A 276 -42.70 -5.08 -16.17
CA THR A 276 -43.10 -4.56 -17.49
C THR A 276 -41.93 -4.66 -18.48
N ILE A 277 -40.72 -4.21 -18.10
CA ILE A 277 -39.53 -4.26 -18.93
C ILE A 277 -39.11 -5.72 -19.23
N MET A 278 -39.24 -6.60 -18.24
CA MET A 278 -38.96 -8.03 -18.44
C MET A 278 -39.92 -8.67 -19.44
N ASN A 279 -41.19 -8.31 -19.40
CA ASN A 279 -42.20 -8.76 -20.37
C ASN A 279 -41.87 -8.23 -21.78
N GLU A 280 -41.59 -6.94 -21.94
CA GLU A 280 -41.14 -6.35 -23.22
C GLU A 280 -39.91 -7.05 -23.78
N SER A 281 -38.96 -7.37 -22.90
CA SER A 281 -37.75 -8.11 -23.30
C SER A 281 -38.08 -9.53 -23.80
N ALA A 282 -39.05 -10.21 -23.18
CA ALA A 282 -39.50 -11.53 -23.59
C ALA A 282 -40.26 -11.46 -24.95
N GLU A 283 -41.13 -10.48 -25.15
CA GLU A 283 -41.81 -10.23 -26.41
C GLU A 283 -40.87 -9.99 -27.56
N ASN A 284 -39.80 -9.24 -27.35
CA ASN A 284 -38.79 -8.96 -28.39
C ASN A 284 -38.06 -10.21 -28.93
N VAL A 285 -38.14 -11.34 -28.24
CA VAL A 285 -37.53 -12.61 -28.61
C VAL A 285 -38.55 -13.75 -28.76
N ASP A 286 -39.84 -13.40 -28.88
CA ASP A 286 -40.99 -14.34 -29.02
C ASP A 286 -41.02 -15.38 -27.86
N ALA A 287 -40.61 -15.00 -26.65
CA ALA A 287 -40.66 -15.87 -25.48
C ALA A 287 -41.95 -15.67 -24.68
N ALA A 288 -42.30 -16.65 -23.84
CA ALA A 288 -43.41 -16.54 -22.92
C ALA A 288 -43.20 -15.39 -21.91
N LEU A 289 -44.26 -14.61 -21.64
CA LEU A 289 -44.20 -13.51 -20.70
C LEU A 289 -43.94 -14.03 -19.27
N PRO A 290 -42.89 -13.60 -18.59
CA PRO A 290 -42.58 -14.05 -17.24
C PRO A 290 -43.59 -13.56 -16.19
N PHE A 291 -44.29 -12.44 -16.44
CA PHE A 291 -45.21 -11.85 -15.47
C PHE A 291 -46.59 -11.60 -16.08
N SER A 292 -47.64 -11.95 -15.33
CA SER A 292 -49.01 -11.65 -15.75
C SER A 292 -49.34 -10.17 -15.53
N GLN A 293 -50.21 -9.61 -16.35
CA GLN A 293 -50.68 -8.24 -16.17
C GLN A 293 -51.37 -8.03 -14.81
N ALA A 294 -52.12 -9.02 -14.33
CA ALA A 294 -52.74 -8.97 -13.00
C ALA A 294 -51.72 -8.82 -11.87
N MET A 295 -50.53 -9.41 -11.98
CA MET A 295 -49.47 -9.25 -11.00
C MET A 295 -48.87 -7.83 -11.03
N ILE A 296 -48.65 -7.28 -12.21
CA ILE A 296 -48.15 -5.92 -12.40
C ILE A 296 -49.16 -4.91 -11.80
N ASP A 297 -50.44 -5.11 -12.09
CA ASP A 297 -51.52 -4.23 -11.59
C ASP A 297 -51.64 -4.32 -10.06
N LEU A 298 -51.50 -5.52 -9.49
CA LEU A 298 -51.53 -5.73 -8.03
C LEU A 298 -50.42 -4.94 -7.34
N TRP A 299 -49.17 -4.98 -7.87
CA TRP A 299 -48.04 -4.18 -7.30
C TRP A 299 -48.31 -2.69 -7.38
N ARG A 300 -48.84 -2.20 -8.51
CA ARG A 300 -49.21 -0.79 -8.68
C ARG A 300 -50.37 -0.36 -7.76
N GLU A 301 -51.29 -1.27 -7.44
CA GLU A 301 -52.35 -1.02 -6.49
C GLU A 301 -51.82 -0.90 -5.06
N LYS A 302 -50.99 -1.88 -4.62
CA LYS A 302 -50.42 -1.92 -3.28
C LYS A 302 -49.45 -0.76 -3.02
N GLU A 303 -48.76 -0.28 -4.05
CA GLU A 303 -47.88 0.89 -3.97
C GLU A 303 -48.62 2.18 -3.61
N LYS A 304 -49.90 2.29 -3.91
CA LYS A 304 -50.73 3.49 -3.56
C LYS A 304 -51.01 3.61 -2.08
N ASP A 305 -50.95 2.50 -1.33
CA ASP A 305 -51.14 2.45 0.12
C ASP A 305 -50.00 1.61 0.76
N PRO A 306 -48.81 2.15 0.85
CA PRO A 306 -47.62 1.39 1.30
C PRO A 306 -47.73 0.95 2.77
N ASP A 307 -48.40 1.71 3.62
CA ASP A 307 -48.59 1.40 5.05
C ASP A 307 -49.82 0.51 5.31
N GLY A 308 -50.63 0.26 4.30
CA GLY A 308 -51.78 -0.66 4.38
C GLY A 308 -51.28 -2.08 4.72
N ILE A 309 -52.12 -2.84 5.42
CA ILE A 309 -51.79 -4.20 5.84
C ILE A 309 -52.19 -5.19 4.74
N SER A 310 -51.20 -6.01 4.33
CA SER A 310 -51.42 -7.07 3.37
C SER A 310 -52.15 -8.26 3.97
N GLU A 311 -52.52 -9.21 3.12
CA GLU A 311 -53.21 -10.44 3.48
C GLU A 311 -52.40 -11.31 4.45
N SER A 312 -51.05 -11.19 4.42
CA SER A 312 -50.13 -11.88 5.30
C SER A 312 -49.86 -11.18 6.65
N GLY A 313 -50.49 -10.01 6.88
CA GLY A 313 -50.34 -9.23 8.09
C GLY A 313 -49.14 -8.29 8.12
N TYR A 314 -48.37 -8.21 7.03
CA TYR A 314 -47.24 -7.28 6.89
C TYR A 314 -47.69 -6.00 6.16
N PRO A 315 -47.02 -4.85 6.41
CA PRO A 315 -47.24 -3.65 5.61
C PRO A 315 -47.02 -3.90 4.12
N ASN A 316 -47.79 -3.24 3.25
CA ASN A 316 -47.70 -3.41 1.81
C ASN A 316 -46.25 -3.13 1.28
N TYR A 317 -45.55 -2.12 1.81
CA TYR A 317 -44.17 -1.84 1.41
C TYR A 317 -43.20 -2.98 1.73
N VAL A 318 -43.55 -3.92 2.63
CA VAL A 318 -42.79 -5.12 2.96
C VAL A 318 -43.23 -6.32 2.13
N ALA A 319 -44.54 -6.54 2.01
CA ALA A 319 -45.11 -7.69 1.30
C ALA A 319 -45.07 -7.51 -0.24
N TYR A 320 -45.16 -6.27 -0.72
CA TYR A 320 -45.11 -5.87 -2.14
C TYR A 320 -44.07 -4.79 -2.35
N PRO A 321 -42.79 -5.12 -2.15
CA PRO A 321 -41.69 -4.13 -2.07
C PRO A 321 -41.30 -3.53 -3.42
N ASN A 322 -40.81 -2.30 -3.33
CA ASN A 322 -40.10 -1.56 -4.37
C ASN A 322 -38.72 -1.20 -3.84
N THR A 323 -37.80 -2.18 -3.86
CA THR A 323 -36.53 -2.06 -3.16
C THR A 323 -35.47 -1.36 -4.04
N ASP A 324 -34.97 -0.23 -3.55
CA ASP A 324 -33.71 0.33 -4.03
C ASP A 324 -32.53 -0.40 -3.36
N TRP A 325 -31.98 -1.39 -4.07
CA TRP A 325 -30.88 -2.21 -3.56
C TRP A 325 -29.59 -1.44 -3.35
N MET A 326 -29.39 -0.31 -4.04
CA MET A 326 -28.23 0.54 -3.79
C MET A 326 -28.33 1.22 -2.42
N ARG A 327 -29.52 1.68 -2.05
CA ARG A 327 -29.77 2.24 -0.71
C ARG A 327 -29.81 1.18 0.39
N ALA A 328 -30.27 -0.02 0.06
CA ALA A 328 -30.38 -1.10 1.04
C ALA A 328 -29.04 -1.72 1.44
N VAL A 329 -28.02 -1.64 0.55
CA VAL A 329 -26.72 -2.34 0.70
C VAL A 329 -25.61 -1.37 1.07
N TYR A 330 -25.64 -0.15 0.54
CA TYR A 330 -24.57 0.83 0.74
C TYR A 330 -24.91 1.84 1.81
N ASP A 331 -23.93 2.09 2.66
CA ASP A 331 -23.96 3.11 3.70
C ASP A 331 -22.70 3.99 3.61
N THR A 332 -22.60 4.95 4.51
CA THR A 332 -21.41 5.81 4.67
C THR A 332 -20.53 5.29 5.80
N GLY A 333 -19.22 5.24 5.57
CA GLY A 333 -18.24 4.87 6.57
C GLY A 333 -17.46 6.09 7.08
N ILE A 334 -17.18 6.17 8.39
CA ILE A 334 -16.31 7.20 8.94
C ILE A 334 -14.92 6.62 9.15
N TYR A 335 -14.01 6.96 8.22
CA TYR A 335 -12.60 6.61 8.33
C TYR A 335 -11.92 7.44 9.41
N GLN A 336 -11.09 6.80 10.24
CA GLN A 336 -10.27 7.46 11.25
C GLN A 336 -8.84 6.95 11.23
N LYS A 337 -7.88 7.88 11.29
CA LYS A 337 -6.45 7.57 11.46
C LYS A 337 -5.88 8.46 12.54
N HIS A 338 -5.14 7.87 13.47
CA HIS A 338 -4.42 8.54 14.54
C HIS A 338 -2.98 8.07 14.54
N ASN A 339 -2.03 8.99 14.41
CA ASN A 339 -0.62 8.71 14.50
C ASN A 339 0.02 9.56 15.60
N ILE A 340 0.83 8.96 16.42
CA ILE A 340 1.71 9.66 17.37
C ILE A 340 3.14 9.21 17.13
N SER A 341 4.06 10.15 16.99
CA SER A 341 5.47 9.84 16.79
C SER A 341 6.35 10.69 17.69
N ALA A 342 7.42 10.09 18.19
CA ALA A 342 8.47 10.75 18.95
C ALA A 342 9.80 10.57 18.22
N SER A 343 10.50 11.66 17.95
CA SER A 343 11.79 11.63 17.25
C SER A 343 12.80 12.58 17.88
N GLY A 344 14.07 12.26 17.72
CA GLY A 344 15.14 13.10 18.23
C GLY A 344 16.52 12.59 17.87
N ALA A 345 17.53 13.43 18.17
CA ALA A 345 18.94 13.08 18.06
C ALA A 345 19.70 13.69 19.26
N ALA A 346 20.44 12.88 20.00
CA ALA A 346 21.24 13.32 21.15
C ALA A 346 22.43 12.39 21.36
N GLY A 347 23.60 12.93 21.68
CA GLY A 347 24.79 12.14 22.04
C GLY A 347 25.24 11.17 20.95
N GLY A 348 25.02 11.50 19.67
CA GLY A 348 25.34 10.61 18.54
C GLY A 348 24.28 9.53 18.27
N THR A 349 23.21 9.48 19.07
CA THR A 349 22.09 8.55 18.88
C THR A 349 20.91 9.27 18.24
N LYS A 350 20.32 8.67 17.21
CA LYS A 350 19.10 9.11 16.51
C LYS A 350 18.00 8.10 16.75
N TYR A 351 16.79 8.58 16.91
CA TYR A 351 15.63 7.69 17.10
C TYR A 351 14.34 8.27 16.53
N LEU A 352 13.49 7.37 16.11
CA LEU A 352 12.08 7.59 15.78
C LEU A 352 11.28 6.44 16.37
N ILE A 353 10.21 6.74 17.10
CA ILE A 353 9.20 5.78 17.52
C ILE A 353 7.86 6.32 17.05
N SER A 354 7.08 5.52 16.36
CA SER A 354 5.78 5.90 15.80
C SER A 354 4.74 4.81 16.06
N MET A 355 3.55 5.22 16.42
CA MET A 355 2.38 4.35 16.63
C MET A 355 1.21 4.92 15.83
N THR A 356 0.55 4.05 15.07
CA THR A 356 -0.60 4.44 14.24
C THR A 356 -1.76 3.49 14.47
N TYR A 357 -2.94 4.03 14.64
CA TYR A 357 -4.21 3.31 14.62
C TYR A 357 -5.03 3.78 13.43
N VAL A 358 -5.61 2.84 12.69
CA VAL A 358 -6.50 3.09 11.56
C VAL A 358 -7.78 2.29 11.77
N ASP A 359 -8.92 2.95 11.68
CA ASP A 359 -10.25 2.36 11.60
C ASP A 359 -10.87 2.77 10.27
N ASN A 360 -11.07 1.81 9.39
CA ASN A 360 -11.61 2.00 8.05
C ASN A 360 -12.86 1.14 7.89
N PRO A 361 -14.03 1.63 8.29
CA PRO A 361 -15.28 0.92 8.04
C PRO A 361 -15.56 0.89 6.53
N GLY A 362 -16.08 -0.23 6.05
CA GLY A 362 -16.56 -0.33 4.68
C GLY A 362 -17.82 0.46 4.46
N VAL A 363 -18.15 0.69 3.19
CA VAL A 363 -19.46 1.25 2.76
C VAL A 363 -20.54 0.17 2.64
N ILE A 364 -20.24 -1.06 3.03
CA ILE A 364 -21.16 -2.21 3.16
C ILE A 364 -20.89 -2.81 4.54
N ASP A 365 -21.92 -3.21 5.24
CA ASP A 365 -21.84 -3.82 6.55
C ASP A 365 -20.91 -5.04 6.57
N ASN A 366 -20.18 -5.21 7.67
CA ASN A 366 -19.22 -6.29 7.89
C ASN A 366 -18.09 -6.34 6.86
N THR A 367 -17.65 -5.19 6.33
CA THR A 367 -16.53 -5.08 5.40
C THR A 367 -15.40 -4.18 5.89
N GLY A 368 -15.40 -3.82 7.15
CA GLY A 368 -14.41 -2.94 7.76
C GLY A 368 -13.03 -3.59 7.94
N ALA A 369 -12.01 -2.75 8.10
CA ALA A 369 -10.66 -3.14 8.46
C ALA A 369 -10.08 -2.20 9.52
N LYS A 370 -9.45 -2.78 10.55
CA LYS A 370 -8.70 -2.05 11.57
C LYS A 370 -7.23 -2.42 11.48
N LYS A 371 -6.36 -1.41 11.59
CA LYS A 371 -4.91 -1.63 11.57
C LYS A 371 -4.24 -0.93 12.73
N PHE A 372 -3.27 -1.59 13.30
CA PHE A 372 -2.35 -1.02 14.27
C PHE A 372 -0.92 -1.17 13.73
N LEU A 373 -0.18 -0.08 13.63
CA LEU A 373 1.18 -0.06 13.12
C LEU A 373 2.11 0.51 14.18
N LEU A 374 3.26 -0.15 14.37
CA LEU A 374 4.33 0.29 15.24
C LEU A 374 5.63 0.38 14.44
N ARG A 375 6.41 1.43 14.64
CA ARG A 375 7.76 1.57 14.10
C ARG A 375 8.71 2.10 15.16
N ALA A 376 9.93 1.55 15.20
CA ALA A 376 11.03 2.04 15.99
C ALA A 376 12.32 1.97 15.17
N ASN A 377 12.90 3.12 14.88
CA ASN A 377 14.20 3.26 14.22
C ASN A 377 15.18 3.87 15.22
N VAL A 378 16.27 3.20 15.51
CA VAL A 378 17.31 3.70 16.42
C VAL A 378 18.67 3.44 15.82
N SER A 379 19.53 4.43 15.76
CA SER A 379 20.94 4.25 15.40
C SER A 379 21.85 5.10 16.29
N SER A 380 23.05 4.62 16.55
CA SER A 380 24.03 5.29 17.40
C SER A 380 25.43 5.25 16.80
N GLN A 381 26.05 6.41 16.74
CA GLN A 381 27.48 6.54 16.44
C GLN A 381 28.29 6.22 17.71
N VAL A 382 28.61 4.93 17.91
CA VAL A 382 29.28 4.44 19.12
C VAL A 382 30.73 4.96 19.21
N THR A 383 31.40 5.01 18.07
CA THR A 383 32.75 5.61 17.91
C THR A 383 32.78 6.38 16.59
N LYS A 384 33.85 7.12 16.31
CA LYS A 384 34.02 7.85 15.04
C LYS A 384 34.01 6.93 13.81
N TRP A 385 34.28 5.65 13.99
CA TRP A 385 34.37 4.63 12.91
C TRP A 385 33.27 3.57 12.95
N LEU A 386 32.47 3.49 14.03
CA LEU A 386 31.42 2.48 14.23
C LEU A 386 30.06 3.13 14.47
N GLU A 387 29.11 2.88 13.60
CA GLU A 387 27.69 3.09 13.81
C GLU A 387 26.97 1.74 13.89
N ILE A 388 26.07 1.59 14.83
CA ILE A 388 25.17 0.44 14.95
C ILE A 388 23.73 0.94 15.01
N GLY A 389 22.80 0.13 14.53
CA GLY A 389 21.40 0.49 14.61
C GLY A 389 20.45 -0.68 14.48
N ALA A 390 19.21 -0.42 14.84
CA ALA A 390 18.10 -1.35 14.68
C ALA A 390 16.87 -0.60 14.14
N ARG A 391 16.11 -1.28 13.27
CA ARG A 391 14.82 -0.84 12.79
C ARG A 391 13.83 -1.97 12.99
N ILE A 392 12.77 -1.70 13.72
CA ILE A 392 11.72 -2.67 14.01
C ILE A 392 10.41 -2.04 13.60
N TRP A 393 9.59 -2.76 12.87
CA TRP A 393 8.26 -2.35 12.56
C TRP A 393 7.30 -3.55 12.53
N GLY A 394 6.08 -3.30 12.90
CA GLY A 394 5.04 -4.31 12.96
C GLY A 394 3.70 -3.74 12.55
N THR A 395 2.86 -4.61 12.02
CA THR A 395 1.49 -4.31 11.64
C THR A 395 0.59 -5.43 12.13
N GLU A 396 -0.43 -5.07 12.87
CA GLU A 396 -1.58 -5.92 13.11
C GLU A 396 -2.73 -5.39 12.26
N SER A 397 -3.34 -6.25 11.45
CA SER A 397 -4.51 -5.92 10.63
C SER A 397 -5.60 -6.93 10.92
N ASN A 398 -6.77 -6.45 11.25
CA ASN A 398 -7.97 -7.26 11.43
C ASN A 398 -9.04 -6.78 10.45
N ARG A 399 -9.46 -7.66 9.56
CA ARG A 399 -10.49 -7.40 8.57
C ARG A 399 -11.69 -8.30 8.84
N GLU A 400 -12.86 -7.71 8.79
CA GLU A 400 -14.10 -8.46 8.81
C GLU A 400 -14.25 -9.25 7.50
N THR A 401 -14.76 -10.47 7.61
CA THR A 401 -15.02 -11.30 6.42
C THR A 401 -16.51 -11.43 6.23
N ASN A 402 -16.98 -10.97 5.10
CA ASN A 402 -18.29 -11.34 4.62
C ASN A 402 -18.19 -11.95 3.21
N ASN A 403 -19.24 -12.59 2.77
CA ASN A 403 -19.30 -13.21 1.45
C ASN A 403 -19.79 -12.19 0.42
N LEU A 404 -18.94 -11.19 0.08
CA LEU A 404 -19.27 -10.18 -0.92
C LEU A 404 -19.33 -10.78 -2.31
N ALA A 405 -20.50 -11.10 -2.77
CA ALA A 405 -20.75 -11.49 -4.14
C ALA A 405 -21.43 -10.33 -4.89
N PHE A 406 -20.65 -9.34 -5.33
CA PHE A 406 -21.16 -8.19 -6.11
C PHE A 406 -21.93 -8.60 -7.37
N ASN A 407 -21.68 -9.80 -7.90
CA ASN A 407 -22.44 -10.35 -9.01
C ASN A 407 -23.95 -10.46 -8.70
N PHE A 408 -24.34 -10.54 -7.43
CA PHE A 408 -25.72 -10.58 -7.06
C PHE A 408 -26.38 -9.20 -7.00
N LEU A 409 -25.62 -8.15 -6.71
CA LEU A 409 -26.17 -6.79 -6.66
C LEU A 409 -26.64 -6.32 -8.04
N SER A 410 -25.91 -6.64 -9.10
CA SER A 410 -26.30 -6.32 -10.49
C SER A 410 -27.50 -7.13 -10.99
N ARG A 411 -27.90 -8.18 -10.25
CA ARG A 411 -29.06 -9.04 -10.55
C ARG A 411 -30.15 -8.95 -9.50
N ALA A 412 -30.03 -7.98 -8.59
CA ALA A 412 -31.01 -7.80 -7.53
C ALA A 412 -32.37 -7.36 -8.10
N VAL A 413 -33.44 -8.00 -7.63
CA VAL A 413 -34.81 -7.74 -8.06
C VAL A 413 -35.49 -6.83 -7.05
N PRO A 414 -36.12 -5.73 -7.48
CA PRO A 414 -36.75 -4.81 -6.55
C PRO A 414 -37.95 -5.40 -5.79
N GLY A 415 -38.53 -6.52 -6.27
CA GLY A 415 -39.61 -7.25 -5.61
C GLY A 415 -39.21 -8.11 -4.41
N ILE A 416 -38.01 -7.92 -3.86
CA ILE A 416 -37.53 -8.61 -2.65
C ILE A 416 -37.26 -7.56 -1.57
N TYR A 417 -37.92 -7.67 -0.41
CA TYR A 417 -37.66 -6.77 0.72
C TYR A 417 -36.36 -7.18 1.42
N PRO A 418 -35.43 -6.25 1.73
CA PRO A 418 -34.12 -6.61 2.25
C PRO A 418 -34.15 -7.29 3.62
N TYR A 419 -34.74 -6.64 4.60
CA TYR A 419 -34.77 -7.11 5.99
C TYR A 419 -35.86 -6.40 6.79
N TYR A 420 -36.71 -7.16 7.49
CA TYR A 420 -37.77 -6.65 8.32
C TYR A 420 -38.02 -7.55 9.53
N ASP A 421 -38.11 -6.96 10.72
CA ASP A 421 -38.40 -7.65 11.98
C ASP A 421 -37.61 -8.95 12.19
N GLY A 422 -36.29 -8.88 12.04
CA GLY A 422 -35.38 -10.03 12.23
C GLY A 422 -35.36 -11.02 11.08
N LYS A 423 -36.04 -10.77 9.94
CA LYS A 423 -36.20 -11.69 8.83
C LYS A 423 -35.67 -11.10 7.53
N TYR A 424 -34.97 -11.90 6.74
CA TYR A 424 -34.55 -11.55 5.38
C TYR A 424 -35.64 -11.91 4.39
N GLY A 425 -36.01 -11.00 3.50
CA GLY A 425 -36.94 -11.30 2.43
C GLY A 425 -36.34 -12.27 1.40
N TRP A 426 -37.22 -12.99 0.71
CA TRP A 426 -36.86 -13.90 -0.35
C TRP A 426 -37.71 -13.67 -1.59
N MET A 427 -37.34 -14.28 -2.70
CA MET A 427 -38.08 -14.18 -3.96
C MET A 427 -39.51 -14.71 -3.77
N GLU A 428 -40.47 -13.93 -4.26
CA GLU A 428 -41.89 -14.20 -4.08
C GLU A 428 -42.54 -14.88 -5.28
N ASN A 429 -41.96 -14.67 -6.45
CA ASN A 429 -42.51 -15.15 -7.71
C ASN A 429 -41.63 -16.24 -8.32
N PRO A 430 -42.22 -17.31 -8.89
CA PRO A 430 -41.46 -18.39 -9.54
C PRO A 430 -40.60 -17.89 -10.70
N GLU A 431 -40.97 -16.79 -11.35
CA GLU A 431 -40.33 -16.15 -12.48
C GLU A 431 -39.02 -15.44 -12.06
N GLN A 432 -38.85 -15.14 -10.80
CA GLN A 432 -37.61 -14.62 -10.26
C GLN A 432 -36.59 -15.75 -10.27
N SER A 433 -35.59 -15.63 -11.14
CA SER A 433 -34.52 -16.61 -11.30
C SER A 433 -33.88 -16.95 -9.94
N ALA A 434 -33.45 -18.20 -9.76
CA ALA A 434 -32.69 -18.65 -8.60
C ALA A 434 -31.42 -17.83 -8.34
N ASN A 435 -30.96 -17.03 -9.31
CA ASN A 435 -29.87 -16.09 -9.18
C ASN A 435 -30.29 -14.70 -8.64
N CYS A 436 -31.58 -14.41 -8.57
CA CYS A 436 -32.14 -13.18 -8.02
C CYS A 436 -32.36 -13.38 -6.52
N ARG A 437 -31.43 -12.96 -5.69
CA ARG A 437 -31.40 -13.27 -4.26
C ARG A 437 -31.29 -12.01 -3.42
N ASN A 438 -31.69 -12.09 -2.17
CA ASN A 438 -31.49 -11.04 -1.19
C ASN A 438 -29.99 -10.85 -0.90
N ASN A 439 -29.43 -9.71 -1.25
CA ASN A 439 -27.99 -9.44 -1.06
C ASN A 439 -27.61 -9.38 0.42
N LEU A 440 -28.44 -8.78 1.28
CA LEU A 440 -28.15 -8.70 2.71
C LEU A 440 -28.12 -10.10 3.35
N TYR A 441 -29.03 -11.00 2.94
CA TYR A 441 -29.00 -12.40 3.38
C TYR A 441 -27.65 -13.05 3.04
N PHE A 442 -27.15 -12.86 1.80
CA PHE A 442 -25.88 -13.45 1.39
C PHE A 442 -24.68 -12.84 2.06
N PHE A 443 -24.68 -11.53 2.31
CA PHE A 443 -23.59 -10.85 3.02
C PHE A 443 -23.49 -11.31 4.47
N ASN A 444 -24.61 -11.64 5.10
CA ASN A 444 -24.65 -12.11 6.48
C ASN A 444 -24.58 -13.64 6.64
N ARG A 445 -24.48 -14.39 5.54
CA ARG A 445 -24.44 -15.85 5.58
C ARG A 445 -23.21 -16.40 6.31
N ASN A 446 -22.12 -15.69 6.31
CA ASN A 446 -20.92 -16.05 7.04
C ASN A 446 -20.44 -14.87 7.88
N SER A 447 -19.90 -15.18 9.03
CA SER A 447 -19.19 -14.24 9.89
C SER A 447 -17.78 -14.74 10.16
N GLY A 448 -16.88 -13.82 10.55
CA GLY A 448 -15.53 -14.22 10.87
C GLY A 448 -14.54 -13.07 10.75
N TYR A 449 -13.27 -13.43 10.64
CA TYR A 449 -12.18 -12.47 10.55
C TYR A 449 -11.03 -12.98 9.67
N ASP A 450 -10.27 -12.03 9.16
CA ASP A 450 -8.99 -12.25 8.50
C ASP A 450 -7.96 -11.35 9.18
N LYS A 451 -7.12 -11.96 10.02
CA LYS A 451 -6.10 -11.28 10.80
C LYS A 451 -4.73 -11.49 10.18
N MET A 452 -3.94 -10.45 10.16
CA MET A 452 -2.53 -10.50 9.76
C MET A 452 -1.67 -9.83 10.84
N HIS A 453 -0.69 -10.56 11.31
CA HIS A 453 0.36 -10.06 12.18
C HIS A 453 1.68 -10.06 11.39
N TYR A 454 2.26 -8.91 11.19
CA TYR A 454 3.54 -8.74 10.51
C TYR A 454 4.55 -8.11 11.46
N VAL A 455 5.73 -8.69 11.53
CA VAL A 455 6.86 -8.13 12.26
C VAL A 455 8.09 -8.18 11.37
N ASN A 456 8.82 -7.09 11.31
CA ASN A 456 10.09 -6.99 10.60
C ASN A 456 11.13 -6.32 11.52
N ALA A 457 12.29 -6.95 11.64
CA ALA A 457 13.39 -6.44 12.44
C ALA A 457 14.67 -6.44 11.59
N THR A 458 15.36 -5.31 11.56
CA THR A 458 16.65 -5.14 10.93
C THR A 458 17.67 -4.69 11.97
N VAL A 459 18.82 -5.35 12.02
CA VAL A 459 20.00 -4.85 12.74
C VAL A 459 21.08 -4.56 11.71
N PHE A 460 21.81 -3.47 11.89
CA PHE A 460 22.84 -3.08 10.96
C PHE A 460 24.05 -2.46 11.66
N THR A 461 25.18 -2.53 10.97
CA THR A 461 26.42 -1.87 11.36
C THR A 461 27.10 -1.22 10.16
N ASN A 462 27.62 -0.02 10.38
CA ASN A 462 28.38 0.75 9.41
C ASN A 462 29.77 1.01 10.00
N LEU A 463 30.81 0.48 9.33
CA LEU A 463 32.21 0.64 9.74
C LEU A 463 32.92 1.56 8.75
N LYS A 464 33.58 2.60 9.26
CA LYS A 464 34.53 3.43 8.50
C LYS A 464 35.94 2.87 8.71
N LEU A 465 36.43 2.18 7.68
CA LEU A 465 37.75 1.56 7.68
C LEU A 465 38.81 2.55 7.18
N PRO A 466 40.13 2.26 7.37
CA PRO A 466 41.21 3.04 6.79
C PRO A 466 41.07 3.19 5.26
N LEU A 467 41.76 4.16 4.67
CA LEU A 467 41.75 4.48 3.25
C LEU A 467 40.39 4.94 2.66
N GLY A 468 39.45 5.31 3.53
CA GLY A 468 38.10 5.75 3.09
C GLY A 468 37.14 4.62 2.69
N ILE A 469 37.49 3.39 3.02
CA ILE A 469 36.63 2.23 2.81
C ILE A 469 35.52 2.24 3.86
N LYS A 470 34.25 1.95 3.43
CA LYS A 470 33.13 1.73 4.31
C LYS A 470 32.66 0.28 4.17
N TYR A 471 32.47 -0.39 5.29
CA TYR A 471 31.84 -1.70 5.33
C TYR A 471 30.46 -1.58 5.98
N ASN A 472 29.46 -2.06 5.28
CA ASN A 472 28.06 -2.11 5.79
C ASN A 472 27.65 -3.57 5.89
N ALA A 473 27.07 -3.97 7.02
CA ALA A 473 26.44 -5.27 7.18
C ALA A 473 25.06 -5.09 7.82
N SER A 474 24.09 -5.84 7.31
CA SER A 474 22.71 -5.78 7.79
C SER A 474 22.10 -7.18 7.79
N PHE A 475 21.37 -7.50 8.85
CA PHE A 475 20.55 -8.69 8.96
C PHE A 475 19.11 -8.30 9.17
N ASN A 476 18.22 -8.80 8.33
CA ASN A 476 16.78 -8.57 8.41
C ASN A 476 16.05 -9.89 8.66
N TYR A 477 15.07 -9.86 9.54
CA TYR A 477 14.15 -10.95 9.79
C TYR A 477 12.71 -10.44 9.72
N GLY A 478 11.89 -11.02 8.86
CA GLY A 478 10.48 -10.75 8.70
C GLY A 478 9.64 -11.98 8.99
N ARG A 479 8.54 -11.80 9.72
CA ARG A 479 7.55 -12.85 9.98
C ARG A 479 6.16 -12.32 9.71
N THR A 480 5.37 -13.07 8.93
CA THR A 480 3.93 -12.87 8.73
C THR A 480 3.18 -14.07 9.29
N THR A 481 2.20 -13.81 10.12
CA THR A 481 1.21 -14.82 10.54
C THR A 481 -0.15 -14.34 10.04
N THR A 482 -0.88 -15.22 9.36
CA THR A 482 -2.25 -14.96 8.92
C THR A 482 -3.19 -15.94 9.60
N GLU A 483 -4.34 -15.44 10.04
CA GLU A 483 -5.39 -16.22 10.67
C GLU A 483 -6.71 -15.87 9.99
N TYR A 484 -7.30 -16.84 9.33
CA TYR A 484 -8.60 -16.71 8.70
C TYR A 484 -9.60 -17.60 9.40
N LYS A 485 -10.74 -17.06 9.79
CA LYS A 485 -11.88 -17.81 10.34
C LYS A 485 -13.15 -17.38 9.63
N SER A 486 -13.95 -18.36 9.23
CA SER A 486 -15.28 -18.14 8.67
C SER A 486 -16.23 -19.16 9.25
N VAL A 487 -17.33 -18.69 9.77
CA VAL A 487 -18.38 -19.51 10.39
C VAL A 487 -19.67 -19.26 9.61
N SER A 488 -20.35 -20.31 9.22
CA SER A 488 -21.66 -20.20 8.61
C SER A 488 -22.70 -19.85 9.66
N ASN A 489 -23.51 -18.82 9.39
CA ASN A 489 -24.59 -18.37 10.28
C ASN A 489 -25.89 -19.09 9.95
N VAL A 490 -26.68 -19.39 10.97
CA VAL A 490 -28.07 -19.83 10.82
C VAL A 490 -28.89 -18.64 10.32
N LEU A 491 -29.45 -18.77 9.13
CA LEU A 491 -30.28 -17.75 8.50
C LEU A 491 -31.46 -18.40 7.79
N SER A 492 -32.65 -17.84 7.98
CA SER A 492 -33.82 -18.16 7.17
C SER A 492 -34.22 -16.96 6.32
N ALA A 493 -34.73 -17.22 5.15
CA ALA A 493 -35.32 -16.25 4.28
C ALA A 493 -36.84 -16.43 4.23
N TYR A 494 -37.57 -15.32 4.20
CA TYR A 494 -39.01 -15.27 4.48
C TYR A 494 -39.78 -14.68 3.31
N SER A 495 -40.90 -15.30 2.95
CA SER A 495 -41.88 -14.76 2.05
C SER A 495 -42.84 -13.84 2.83
N PHE A 496 -42.62 -12.55 2.75
CA PHE A 496 -43.49 -11.60 3.45
C PHE A 496 -44.91 -11.54 2.86
N ARG A 497 -45.04 -11.82 1.56
CA ARG A 497 -46.37 -11.88 0.90
C ARG A 497 -47.19 -13.07 1.33
N LYS A 498 -46.56 -14.22 1.57
CA LYS A 498 -47.23 -15.45 2.01
C LYS A 498 -47.27 -15.60 3.54
N GLY A 499 -46.42 -14.89 4.26
CA GLY A 499 -46.31 -15.01 5.71
C GLY A 499 -45.61 -16.28 6.20
N GLU A 500 -44.73 -16.88 5.39
CA GLU A 500 -44.05 -18.17 5.69
C GLU A 500 -42.54 -18.16 5.41
N VAL A 501 -41.84 -19.12 5.97
CA VAL A 501 -40.42 -19.33 5.63
C VAL A 501 -40.34 -19.88 4.20
N ALA A 502 -39.66 -19.12 3.32
CA ALA A 502 -39.50 -19.45 1.92
C ALA A 502 -38.23 -20.28 1.65
N TYR A 503 -37.18 -20.03 2.43
CA TYR A 503 -35.91 -20.75 2.32
C TYR A 503 -35.27 -20.84 3.69
N ASP A 504 -34.95 -22.05 4.12
CA ASP A 504 -34.36 -22.32 5.41
C ASP A 504 -32.92 -22.78 5.26
N TYR A 505 -31.99 -22.03 5.82
CA TYR A 505 -30.56 -22.38 5.95
C TYR A 505 -30.22 -22.55 7.43
N SER A 506 -31.18 -23.01 8.21
CA SER A 506 -31.00 -23.29 9.64
C SER A 506 -30.54 -24.72 9.91
N ASN A 507 -30.53 -25.60 8.90
CA ASN A 507 -30.06 -26.96 9.07
C ASN A 507 -28.57 -26.98 9.40
N LEU A 508 -28.27 -27.30 10.65
CA LEU A 508 -26.89 -27.36 11.20
C LEU A 508 -26.00 -28.31 10.43
N ASP A 509 -26.54 -29.34 9.77
CA ASP A 509 -25.78 -30.30 8.95
C ASP A 509 -25.10 -29.64 7.73
N ASN A 510 -25.65 -28.53 7.25
CA ASN A 510 -25.13 -27.79 6.10
C ASN A 510 -24.15 -26.67 6.49
N LEU A 511 -24.06 -26.37 7.78
CA LEU A 511 -23.22 -25.28 8.26
C LEU A 511 -21.79 -25.75 8.45
N SER A 512 -20.85 -24.81 8.35
CA SER A 512 -19.42 -25.11 8.40
C SER A 512 -18.63 -24.06 9.15
N ILE A 513 -17.51 -24.52 9.72
CA ILE A 513 -16.45 -23.66 10.25
C ILE A 513 -15.21 -23.91 9.42
N THR A 514 -14.66 -22.84 8.88
CA THR A 514 -13.37 -22.83 8.18
C THR A 514 -12.37 -22.04 9.01
N GLN A 515 -11.22 -22.66 9.30
CA GLN A 515 -10.12 -22.00 9.96
C GLN A 515 -8.81 -22.30 9.24
N ASN A 516 -8.09 -21.24 8.84
CA ASN A 516 -6.79 -21.36 8.19
C ASN A 516 -5.76 -20.54 8.96
N ALA A 517 -4.53 -21.07 9.05
CA ALA A 517 -3.38 -20.37 9.58
C ALA A 517 -2.21 -20.46 8.60
N GLY A 518 -1.58 -19.33 8.35
CA GLY A 518 -0.42 -19.21 7.49
C GLY A 518 0.76 -18.61 8.25
N PHE A 519 1.94 -19.18 8.05
CA PHE A 519 3.17 -18.72 8.68
C PHE A 519 4.23 -18.55 7.60
N THR A 520 4.67 -17.32 7.40
CA THR A 520 5.77 -17.01 6.49
C THR A 520 6.89 -16.36 7.31
N TYR A 521 8.10 -16.86 7.18
CA TYR A 521 9.25 -16.12 7.67
C TYR A 521 10.30 -16.00 6.57
N ARG A 522 11.01 -14.87 6.59
CA ARG A 522 12.11 -14.58 5.68
C ARG A 522 13.24 -13.95 6.46
N TRP A 523 14.45 -14.38 6.20
CA TRP A 523 15.63 -13.66 6.64
C TRP A 523 16.50 -13.27 5.44
N THR A 524 17.17 -12.15 5.57
CA THR A 524 18.08 -11.63 4.55
C THR A 524 19.33 -11.10 5.24
N PHE A 525 20.49 -11.55 4.79
CA PHE A 525 21.77 -10.99 5.20
C PHE A 525 22.40 -10.27 4.01
N GLN A 526 22.77 -9.03 4.21
CA GLN A 526 23.41 -8.18 3.21
C GLN A 526 24.70 -7.63 3.78
N ASN A 527 25.75 -7.58 2.94
CA ASN A 527 26.98 -6.87 3.28
C ASN A 527 27.58 -6.21 2.05
N SER A 528 28.30 -5.11 2.25
CA SER A 528 28.97 -4.41 1.18
C SER A 528 30.22 -3.68 1.66
N LEU A 529 31.22 -3.62 0.79
CA LEU A 529 32.39 -2.77 0.89
C LEU A 529 32.22 -1.67 -0.15
N SER A 530 32.38 -0.43 0.24
CA SER A 530 32.35 0.71 -0.67
C SER A 530 33.55 1.63 -0.43
N TRP A 531 34.05 2.22 -1.51
CA TRP A 531 35.12 3.15 -1.52
C TRP A 531 34.83 4.29 -2.46
N THR A 532 35.03 5.53 -2.02
CA THR A 532 34.81 6.73 -2.84
C THR A 532 35.98 7.67 -2.66
N LYS A 533 36.50 8.19 -3.75
CA LYS A 533 37.64 9.13 -3.74
C LYS A 533 37.57 10.12 -4.90
N VAL A 534 37.78 11.38 -4.57
CA VAL A 534 37.98 12.44 -5.57
C VAL A 534 39.50 12.60 -5.81
N ILE A 535 39.94 12.37 -7.04
CA ILE A 535 41.32 12.43 -7.46
C ILE A 535 41.53 13.69 -8.32
N ALA A 536 42.58 14.44 -8.06
CA ALA A 536 42.94 15.67 -8.77
C ALA A 536 41.78 16.67 -8.89
N LYS A 537 40.85 16.68 -7.93
CA LYS A 537 39.63 17.54 -7.86
C LYS A 537 38.63 17.38 -9.03
N LYS A 538 38.91 16.50 -9.99
CA LYS A 538 38.13 16.33 -11.24
C LYS A 538 37.60 14.92 -11.44
N HIS A 539 38.27 13.93 -10.88
CA HIS A 539 37.92 12.53 -11.06
C HIS A 539 37.27 12.01 -9.81
N ASP A 540 35.94 11.89 -9.81
CA ASP A 540 35.20 11.25 -8.74
C ASP A 540 34.98 9.77 -9.09
N VAL A 541 35.56 8.87 -8.29
CA VAL A 541 35.48 7.43 -8.48
C VAL A 541 34.84 6.80 -7.27
N SER A 542 33.84 5.96 -7.48
CA SER A 542 33.28 5.13 -6.41
C SER A 542 33.18 3.67 -6.87
N ALA A 543 33.58 2.78 -6.00
CA ALA A 543 33.51 1.34 -6.22
C ALA A 543 32.80 0.66 -5.06
N MET A 544 31.96 -0.30 -5.36
CA MET A 544 31.26 -1.11 -4.36
C MET A 544 31.27 -2.59 -4.76
N LEU A 545 31.47 -3.45 -3.77
CA LEU A 545 31.32 -4.90 -3.87
C LEU A 545 30.41 -5.35 -2.74
N GLY A 546 29.41 -6.18 -3.03
CA GLY A 546 28.48 -6.65 -2.02
C GLY A 546 28.00 -8.06 -2.25
N SER A 547 27.36 -8.63 -1.23
CA SER A 547 26.66 -9.89 -1.30
C SER A 547 25.33 -9.84 -0.55
N GLU A 548 24.39 -10.66 -0.99
CA GLU A 548 23.08 -10.85 -0.36
C GLU A 548 22.78 -12.35 -0.30
N THR A 549 22.30 -12.80 0.84
CA THR A 549 21.75 -14.15 1.02
C THR A 549 20.36 -14.03 1.63
N MET A 550 19.40 -14.71 1.03
CA MET A 550 18.01 -14.69 1.47
C MET A 550 17.45 -16.12 1.54
N TYR A 551 16.62 -16.35 2.54
CA TYR A 551 15.84 -17.56 2.69
C TYR A 551 14.42 -17.23 3.11
N GLN A 552 13.42 -17.90 2.53
CA GLN A 552 12.02 -17.77 2.88
C GLN A 552 11.37 -19.15 3.03
N ASN A 553 10.55 -19.29 4.05
CA ASN A 553 9.71 -20.47 4.28
C ASN A 553 8.26 -20.03 4.46
N ASN A 554 7.35 -20.78 3.84
CA ASN A 554 5.91 -20.61 3.94
C ASN A 554 5.33 -21.93 4.47
N ASN A 555 4.48 -21.85 5.48
CA ASN A 555 3.75 -22.99 6.05
C ASN A 555 2.29 -22.61 6.20
N ASN A 556 1.38 -23.43 5.70
CA ASN A 556 -0.06 -23.20 5.76
C ASN A 556 -0.76 -24.43 6.30
N ILE A 557 -1.73 -24.20 7.16
CA ILE A 557 -2.63 -25.23 7.72
C ILE A 557 -4.05 -24.72 7.52
N GLY A 558 -4.94 -25.58 7.08
CA GLY A 558 -6.36 -25.27 6.91
C GLY A 558 -7.26 -26.42 7.33
N VAL A 559 -8.35 -26.09 8.00
CA VAL A 559 -9.36 -27.04 8.46
C VAL A 559 -10.74 -26.54 8.08
N ILE A 560 -11.57 -27.42 7.53
CA ILE A 560 -12.99 -27.20 7.32
C ILE A 560 -13.73 -28.33 8.02
N LYS A 561 -14.59 -27.99 8.96
CA LYS A 561 -15.53 -28.90 9.59
C LYS A 561 -16.96 -28.50 9.29
N LYS A 562 -17.86 -29.45 9.22
CA LYS A 562 -19.27 -29.30 8.92
C LYS A 562 -20.13 -29.92 10.01
N ARG A 563 -21.42 -29.71 9.91
CA ARG A 563 -22.44 -30.22 10.84
C ARG A 563 -22.21 -29.67 12.25
N LEU A 564 -22.71 -28.47 12.51
CA LEU A 564 -22.61 -27.83 13.81
C LEU A 564 -23.54 -28.47 14.83
N GLU A 565 -23.13 -28.61 16.07
CA GLU A 565 -24.00 -28.98 17.16
C GLU A 565 -24.84 -27.82 17.69
N ASN A 566 -24.30 -26.61 17.57
CA ASN A 566 -24.90 -25.40 18.13
C ASN A 566 -24.57 -24.18 17.24
N ASP A 567 -25.52 -23.30 17.02
CA ASP A 567 -25.37 -22.09 16.21
C ASP A 567 -24.73 -20.91 16.95
N GLN A 568 -24.59 -21.01 18.27
CA GLN A 568 -23.97 -19.97 19.11
C GLN A 568 -22.47 -20.17 19.31
N LEU A 569 -21.95 -21.38 19.06
CA LEU A 569 -20.55 -21.71 19.22
C LEU A 569 -19.80 -21.63 17.88
N THR A 570 -18.73 -20.88 17.87
CA THR A 570 -17.95 -20.61 16.65
C THR A 570 -16.63 -21.35 16.56
N GLU A 571 -16.32 -22.23 17.53
CA GLU A 571 -15.07 -22.98 17.56
C GLU A 571 -15.17 -24.30 16.78
N LEU A 572 -14.03 -24.80 16.28
CA LEU A 572 -13.97 -26.02 15.47
C LEU A 572 -14.54 -27.25 16.18
N ASP A 573 -14.46 -27.30 17.52
CA ASP A 573 -14.97 -28.43 18.31
C ASP A 573 -16.50 -28.53 18.26
N ASN A 574 -17.18 -27.42 17.95
CA ASN A 574 -18.62 -27.39 17.75
C ASN A 574 -19.08 -28.08 16.44
N ALA A 575 -18.18 -28.46 15.56
CA ALA A 575 -18.53 -29.11 14.30
C ALA A 575 -18.12 -30.60 14.33
N LEU A 576 -19.05 -31.48 13.99
CA LEU A 576 -18.89 -32.91 14.17
C LEU A 576 -18.05 -33.53 13.05
N ASP A 577 -18.32 -33.15 11.80
CA ASP A 577 -17.77 -33.83 10.64
C ASP A 577 -16.55 -33.12 10.09
N MET A 578 -15.45 -33.83 9.95
CA MET A 578 -14.27 -33.37 9.24
C MET A 578 -14.55 -33.39 7.74
N SER A 579 -14.55 -32.19 7.13
CA SER A 579 -14.76 -32.06 5.68
C SER A 579 -13.44 -31.99 4.91
N LYS A 580 -12.46 -31.24 5.42
CA LYS A 580 -11.17 -31.07 4.77
C LYS A 580 -10.09 -30.65 5.74
N ILE A 581 -8.94 -31.29 5.65
CA ILE A 581 -7.69 -30.82 6.25
C ILE A 581 -6.69 -30.55 5.13
N THR A 582 -5.99 -29.45 5.19
CA THR A 582 -4.91 -29.12 4.28
C THR A 582 -3.67 -28.71 5.05
N GLY A 583 -2.51 -29.10 4.56
CA GLY A 583 -1.23 -28.67 5.09
C GLY A 583 -0.23 -28.56 3.94
N SER A 584 0.56 -27.50 3.92
CA SER A 584 1.60 -27.33 2.91
C SER A 584 2.76 -26.55 3.48
N GLN A 585 3.96 -26.92 3.05
CA GLN A 585 5.17 -26.18 3.35
C GLN A 585 5.99 -26.03 2.07
N ALA A 586 6.54 -24.84 1.87
CA ALA A 586 7.44 -24.57 0.75
C ALA A 586 8.48 -23.55 1.17
N ASP A 587 9.70 -23.71 0.65
CA ASP A 587 10.80 -22.80 0.90
C ASP A 587 11.60 -22.50 -0.36
N TRP A 588 12.35 -21.42 -0.32
CA TRP A 588 13.30 -21.06 -1.35
C TRP A 588 14.41 -20.17 -0.79
N ALA A 589 15.53 -20.17 -1.49
CA ALA A 589 16.69 -19.38 -1.13
C ALA A 589 17.31 -18.72 -2.36
N SER A 590 17.99 -17.60 -2.16
CA SER A 590 18.83 -16.98 -3.17
C SER A 590 20.13 -16.49 -2.56
N VAL A 591 21.18 -16.52 -3.39
CA VAL A 591 22.50 -15.97 -3.06
C VAL A 591 22.94 -15.10 -4.21
N SER A 592 23.47 -13.93 -3.91
CA SER A 592 23.87 -12.95 -4.90
C SER A 592 25.20 -12.31 -4.54
N VAL A 593 26.03 -12.07 -5.55
CA VAL A 593 27.23 -11.22 -5.46
C VAL A 593 27.10 -10.12 -6.50
N PHE A 594 27.40 -8.90 -6.13
CA PHE A 594 27.24 -7.75 -7.02
C PHE A 594 28.31 -6.70 -6.82
N GLY A 595 28.60 -5.97 -7.89
CA GLY A 595 29.54 -4.85 -7.89
C GLY A 595 29.01 -3.67 -8.66
N ARG A 596 29.40 -2.47 -8.26
CA ARG A 596 29.13 -1.20 -8.92
C ARG A 596 30.39 -0.38 -9.02
N LEU A 597 30.63 0.20 -10.18
CA LEU A 597 31.66 1.21 -10.41
C LEU A 597 31.01 2.46 -10.97
N THR A 598 31.25 3.61 -10.33
CA THR A 598 30.81 4.92 -10.84
C THR A 598 32.02 5.81 -11.05
N TYR A 599 31.99 6.58 -12.11
CA TYR A 599 33.02 7.55 -12.45
C TYR A 599 32.39 8.85 -12.94
N ALA A 600 32.80 9.96 -12.36
CA ALA A 600 32.44 11.28 -12.86
C ALA A 600 33.69 12.11 -13.13
N TYR A 601 33.78 12.67 -14.34
CA TYR A 601 34.86 13.60 -14.71
C TYR A 601 34.31 15.04 -14.68
N ASP A 602 34.89 15.84 -13.77
CA ASP A 602 34.57 17.25 -13.57
C ASP A 602 33.05 17.51 -13.38
N ASN A 603 32.32 16.54 -12.81
CA ASN A 603 30.85 16.52 -12.72
C ASN A 603 30.12 16.74 -14.06
N ARG A 604 30.77 16.53 -15.19
CA ARG A 604 30.23 16.71 -16.55
C ARG A 604 29.96 15.41 -17.26
N TYR A 605 30.91 14.48 -17.25
CA TYR A 605 30.79 13.17 -17.89
C TYR A 605 30.66 12.11 -16.81
N LEU A 606 29.56 11.38 -16.85
CA LEU A 606 29.15 10.41 -15.83
C LEU A 606 29.12 9.02 -16.46
N LEU A 607 29.68 8.02 -15.77
CA LEU A 607 29.64 6.62 -16.17
C LEU A 607 29.30 5.78 -14.95
N GLU A 608 28.45 4.78 -15.14
CA GLU A 608 28.16 3.75 -14.15
C GLU A 608 28.13 2.38 -14.80
N ALA A 609 28.76 1.39 -14.16
CA ALA A 609 28.69 -0.01 -14.54
C ALA A 609 28.30 -0.87 -13.34
N ASN A 610 27.33 -1.76 -13.52
CA ASN A 610 26.92 -2.72 -12.52
C ASN A 610 27.05 -4.14 -13.07
N LEU A 611 27.45 -5.06 -12.20
CA LEU A 611 27.48 -6.48 -12.49
C LEU A 611 26.90 -7.23 -11.31
N ARG A 612 25.93 -8.11 -11.58
CA ARG A 612 25.33 -8.95 -10.55
C ARG A 612 25.26 -10.41 -11.01
N TYR A 613 25.59 -11.31 -10.10
CA TYR A 613 25.55 -12.75 -10.29
C TYR A 613 24.64 -13.36 -9.24
N ASP A 614 23.48 -13.88 -9.68
CA ASP A 614 22.41 -14.37 -8.82
C ASP A 614 22.23 -15.87 -8.96
N GLY A 615 22.09 -16.58 -7.83
CA GLY A 615 21.69 -17.98 -7.75
C GLY A 615 20.33 -18.12 -7.07
N SER A 616 19.43 -18.94 -7.63
CA SER A 616 18.11 -19.22 -7.09
C SER A 616 17.84 -20.71 -6.95
N SER A 617 17.31 -21.14 -5.80
CA SER A 617 16.90 -22.52 -5.57
C SER A 617 15.68 -22.96 -6.36
N ARG A 618 14.98 -22.03 -7.04
CA ARG A 618 13.84 -22.31 -7.92
C ARG A 618 14.22 -23.00 -9.21
N PHE A 619 15.51 -23.01 -9.56
CA PHE A 619 16.04 -23.66 -10.74
C PHE A 619 16.92 -24.85 -10.40
N SER A 620 17.06 -25.77 -11.34
CA SER A 620 17.95 -26.91 -11.22
C SER A 620 19.41 -26.46 -11.03
N ARG A 621 20.28 -27.37 -10.57
CA ARG A 621 21.69 -27.06 -10.29
C ARG A 621 22.42 -26.42 -11.47
N ASP A 622 22.13 -26.88 -12.68
CA ASP A 622 22.82 -26.46 -13.91
C ASP A 622 22.31 -25.12 -14.47
N SER A 623 21.05 -24.74 -14.13
CA SER A 623 20.40 -23.51 -14.61
C SER A 623 20.27 -22.43 -13.52
N ARG A 624 20.80 -22.68 -12.33
CA ARG A 624 20.56 -21.90 -11.11
C ARG A 624 21.11 -20.49 -11.16
N TRP A 625 22.23 -20.29 -11.88
CA TRP A 625 22.98 -19.05 -11.84
C TRP A 625 22.73 -18.18 -13.08
N GLY A 626 22.50 -16.89 -12.86
CA GLY A 626 22.34 -15.88 -13.91
C GLY A 626 23.26 -14.68 -13.71
N LEU A 627 23.81 -14.16 -14.81
CA LEU A 627 24.67 -12.98 -14.85
C LEU A 627 23.92 -11.79 -15.46
N PHE A 628 23.88 -10.67 -14.76
CA PHE A 628 23.11 -9.49 -15.10
C PHE A 628 23.99 -8.22 -15.13
N PRO A 629 24.55 -7.88 -16.29
CA PRO A 629 25.34 -6.66 -16.48
C PRO A 629 24.44 -5.45 -16.79
N SER A 630 24.89 -4.26 -16.40
CA SER A 630 24.33 -3.00 -16.88
C SER A 630 25.38 -1.89 -16.96
N VAL A 631 25.15 -0.94 -17.85
CA VAL A 631 26.00 0.23 -18.03
C VAL A 631 25.12 1.46 -18.30
N SER A 632 25.52 2.60 -17.78
CA SER A 632 24.87 3.88 -18.09
C SER A 632 25.89 5.02 -18.19
N ALA A 633 25.55 6.02 -19.00
CA ALA A 633 26.35 7.19 -19.21
C ALA A 633 25.48 8.46 -19.14
N GLY A 634 26.06 9.54 -18.67
CA GLY A 634 25.41 10.86 -18.62
C GLY A 634 26.36 11.97 -19.05
N TRP A 635 25.84 12.94 -19.78
CA TRP A 635 26.56 14.14 -20.15
C TRP A 635 25.78 15.37 -19.67
N ARG A 636 26.35 16.11 -18.74
CA ARG A 636 25.81 17.35 -18.21
C ARG A 636 26.25 18.51 -19.11
N ILE A 637 25.53 18.72 -20.19
CA ILE A 637 25.82 19.70 -21.23
C ILE A 637 25.82 21.11 -20.65
N SER A 638 24.92 21.41 -19.70
CA SER A 638 24.87 22.73 -19.03
C SER A 638 26.15 23.09 -18.26
N GLN A 639 27.02 22.11 -17.95
CA GLN A 639 28.30 22.35 -17.27
C GLN A 639 29.46 22.59 -18.24
N GLU A 640 29.20 22.59 -19.57
CA GLU A 640 30.21 22.84 -20.56
C GLU A 640 30.49 24.37 -20.68
N PRO A 641 31.75 24.76 -20.96
CA PRO A 641 32.09 26.17 -21.07
C PRO A 641 31.26 26.96 -22.11
N PHE A 642 30.82 26.30 -23.18
CA PHE A 642 30.00 26.94 -24.24
C PHE A 642 28.54 27.17 -23.81
N MET A 643 28.09 26.58 -22.69
CA MET A 643 26.76 26.75 -22.13
C MET A 643 26.72 27.81 -21.02
N GLN A 644 27.86 28.31 -20.58
CA GLN A 644 27.90 29.39 -19.60
C GLN A 644 27.20 30.63 -20.17
N ASN A 645 26.27 31.18 -19.42
CA ASN A 645 25.40 32.29 -19.81
C ASN A 645 24.29 31.98 -20.85
N SER A 646 23.96 30.72 -21.07
CA SER A 646 22.87 30.32 -22.00
C SER A 646 21.44 30.51 -21.43
N GLY A 647 21.31 30.82 -20.13
CA GLY A 647 19.99 30.84 -19.46
C GLY A 647 19.37 29.46 -19.24
N ILE A 648 20.17 28.40 -19.45
CA ILE A 648 19.77 27.02 -19.21
C ILE A 648 20.43 26.53 -17.90
N ASP A 649 19.63 26.28 -16.89
CA ASP A 649 20.12 25.86 -15.55
C ASP A 649 20.62 24.43 -15.51
N ASN A 650 19.88 23.54 -16.18
CA ASN A 650 20.24 22.12 -16.30
C ASN A 650 19.92 21.62 -17.70
N LEU A 651 20.91 21.03 -18.34
CA LEU A 651 20.74 20.26 -19.57
C LEU A 651 21.60 19.00 -19.47
N LYS A 652 20.97 17.85 -19.40
CA LYS A 652 21.63 16.57 -19.23
C LYS A 652 21.05 15.54 -20.19
N LEU A 653 21.92 14.90 -20.95
CA LEU A 653 21.63 13.72 -21.76
C LEU A 653 22.09 12.49 -21.01
N ARG A 654 21.28 11.45 -20.99
CA ARG A 654 21.63 10.16 -20.38
C ARG A 654 21.25 8.99 -21.27
N ALA A 655 22.00 7.92 -21.17
CA ALA A 655 21.72 6.68 -21.85
C ALA A 655 22.05 5.50 -20.94
N SER A 656 21.23 4.48 -20.96
CA SER A 656 21.47 3.25 -20.19
C SER A 656 21.10 2.00 -20.99
N TRP A 657 21.82 0.93 -20.71
CA TRP A 657 21.55 -0.41 -21.18
C TRP A 657 21.79 -1.40 -20.03
N GLY A 658 20.94 -2.42 -19.94
CA GLY A 658 21.14 -3.47 -18.96
C GLY A 658 20.26 -4.67 -19.15
N LYS A 659 20.68 -5.77 -18.55
CA LYS A 659 19.98 -7.05 -18.53
C LYS A 659 19.61 -7.41 -17.10
N LEU A 660 18.34 -7.77 -16.87
CA LEU A 660 17.80 -8.18 -15.59
C LEU A 660 17.18 -9.57 -15.70
N GLY A 661 17.28 -10.36 -14.64
CA GLY A 661 16.64 -11.66 -14.55
C GLY A 661 15.26 -11.59 -13.87
N ASN A 662 14.46 -12.62 -14.09
CA ASN A 662 13.23 -12.87 -13.34
C ASN A 662 13.14 -14.37 -13.03
N ASN A 663 12.85 -14.71 -11.77
CA ASN A 663 12.67 -16.08 -11.27
C ASN A 663 11.27 -16.33 -10.69
N SER A 664 10.26 -15.62 -11.17
CA SER A 664 8.88 -15.72 -10.69
C SER A 664 8.19 -17.00 -11.18
N ILE A 665 8.67 -18.15 -10.70
CA ILE A 665 8.09 -19.49 -10.89
C ILE A 665 7.86 -20.16 -9.54
N GLY A 666 7.16 -21.29 -9.54
CA GLY A 666 6.99 -22.12 -8.33
C GLY A 666 8.33 -22.63 -7.77
N ASN A 667 8.36 -22.91 -6.48
CA ASN A 667 9.61 -23.25 -5.80
C ASN A 667 10.23 -24.59 -6.26
N TYR A 668 9.42 -25.50 -6.80
CA TYR A 668 9.84 -26.87 -7.16
C TYR A 668 9.41 -27.27 -8.57
N ASP A 669 9.07 -26.30 -9.44
CA ASP A 669 8.55 -26.56 -10.81
C ASP A 669 9.56 -27.32 -11.70
N TYR A 670 10.84 -27.35 -11.36
CA TYR A 670 11.86 -28.10 -12.07
C TYR A 670 11.94 -29.59 -11.65
N ILE A 671 11.22 -30.00 -10.62
CA ILE A 671 11.22 -31.36 -10.07
C ILE A 671 9.91 -32.05 -10.42
N ALA A 672 10.00 -33.30 -10.90
CA ALA A 672 8.81 -34.13 -11.05
C ALA A 672 8.25 -34.51 -9.69
N THR A 673 6.98 -34.17 -9.44
CA THR A 673 6.27 -34.54 -8.21
C THR A 673 5.16 -35.53 -8.52
N TYR A 674 4.77 -36.31 -7.52
CA TYR A 674 3.65 -37.25 -7.63
C TYR A 674 2.50 -36.74 -6.75
N ALA A 675 1.32 -36.64 -7.38
CA ALA A 675 0.09 -36.37 -6.65
C ALA A 675 -0.69 -37.68 -6.46
N SER A 676 -1.12 -37.96 -5.23
CA SER A 676 -1.95 -39.11 -4.88
C SER A 676 -3.39 -38.65 -4.64
N GLY A 677 -4.30 -39.62 -4.42
CA GLY A 677 -5.72 -39.33 -4.16
C GLY A 677 -6.58 -39.26 -5.41
N PHE A 678 -6.06 -39.69 -6.54
CA PHE A 678 -6.86 -39.92 -7.74
C PHE A 678 -7.46 -41.31 -7.70
N GLU A 679 -8.76 -41.39 -7.98
CA GLU A 679 -9.47 -42.65 -8.11
C GLU A 679 -9.86 -42.87 -9.57
N TYR A 680 -9.61 -44.06 -10.06
CA TYR A 680 -9.98 -44.45 -11.41
C TYR A 680 -10.81 -45.75 -11.39
N SER A 681 -11.89 -45.78 -12.13
CA SER A 681 -12.76 -46.98 -12.19
C SER A 681 -12.30 -47.89 -13.31
N PHE A 682 -11.86 -49.08 -12.97
CA PHE A 682 -11.58 -50.17 -13.90
C PHE A 682 -12.60 -51.27 -13.67
N GLY A 683 -13.48 -51.55 -14.63
CA GLY A 683 -14.43 -52.64 -14.57
C GLY A 683 -15.27 -52.66 -13.29
N ASN A 684 -15.86 -51.52 -12.92
CA ASN A 684 -16.63 -51.28 -11.68
C ASN A 684 -15.84 -51.40 -10.35
N LYS A 685 -14.50 -51.43 -10.39
CA LYS A 685 -13.66 -51.30 -9.21
C LYS A 685 -12.93 -49.96 -9.19
N MET A 686 -13.05 -49.26 -8.07
CA MET A 686 -12.25 -48.06 -7.85
C MET A 686 -10.82 -48.46 -7.52
N SER A 687 -9.87 -47.90 -8.25
CA SER A 687 -8.43 -48.10 -8.02
C SER A 687 -7.78 -46.75 -7.74
N SER A 688 -6.99 -46.71 -6.69
CA SER A 688 -6.18 -45.50 -6.38
C SER A 688 -5.07 -45.33 -7.43
N GLY A 689 -4.93 -44.15 -7.93
CA GLY A 689 -3.90 -43.75 -8.89
C GLY A 689 -2.97 -42.68 -8.36
N ILE A 690 -1.82 -42.56 -8.97
CA ILE A 690 -0.90 -41.45 -8.79
C ILE A 690 -0.69 -40.76 -10.14
N VAL A 691 -0.62 -39.43 -10.10
CA VAL A 691 -0.32 -38.63 -11.27
C VAL A 691 1.04 -38.00 -11.09
N GLN A 692 1.94 -38.22 -12.03
CA GLN A 692 3.22 -37.53 -12.07
C GLN A 692 3.03 -36.16 -12.73
N SER A 693 3.48 -35.11 -12.06
CA SER A 693 3.54 -33.77 -12.68
C SER A 693 4.61 -33.74 -13.75
N LEU A 694 4.33 -33.03 -14.84
CA LEU A 694 5.35 -32.70 -15.82
C LEU A 694 6.35 -31.74 -15.17
N SER A 695 7.63 -32.08 -15.26
CA SER A 695 8.72 -31.23 -14.81
C SER A 695 9.58 -30.79 -15.98
N ASN A 696 10.22 -29.65 -15.85
CA ASN A 696 11.22 -29.18 -16.81
C ASN A 696 12.51 -28.80 -16.08
N SER A 697 13.48 -29.73 -16.07
CA SER A 697 14.78 -29.48 -15.45
C SER A 697 15.62 -28.43 -16.17
N ALA A 698 15.26 -28.06 -17.40
CA ALA A 698 15.91 -27.01 -18.18
C ALA A 698 15.34 -25.60 -17.91
N LEU A 699 14.38 -25.45 -16.95
CA LEU A 699 13.90 -24.15 -16.53
C LEU A 699 15.06 -23.27 -16.09
N THR A 700 15.11 -22.05 -16.66
CA THR A 700 16.13 -21.07 -16.39
C THR A 700 15.53 -19.67 -16.29
N TRP A 701 16.35 -18.68 -16.12
CA TRP A 701 15.99 -17.28 -15.94
C TRP A 701 15.21 -16.72 -17.14
N GLU A 702 14.05 -16.12 -16.89
CA GLU A 702 13.47 -15.14 -17.80
C GLU A 702 14.35 -13.89 -17.75
N THR A 703 14.70 -13.32 -18.88
CA THR A 703 15.60 -12.17 -18.95
C THR A 703 14.99 -11.00 -19.68
N THR A 704 15.08 -9.83 -19.06
CA THR A 704 14.62 -8.56 -19.65
C THR A 704 15.83 -7.69 -19.96
N THR A 705 15.98 -7.31 -21.23
CA THR A 705 16.97 -6.34 -21.71
C THR A 705 16.27 -5.00 -21.91
N SER A 706 16.79 -3.93 -21.33
CA SER A 706 16.27 -2.58 -21.47
C SER A 706 17.33 -1.64 -21.99
N THR A 707 16.97 -0.79 -22.94
CA THR A 707 17.74 0.37 -23.41
C THR A 707 16.93 1.61 -23.15
N ASP A 708 17.57 2.65 -22.63
CA ASP A 708 16.90 3.89 -22.22
C ASP A 708 17.76 5.11 -22.66
N ILE A 709 17.11 6.15 -23.20
CA ILE A 709 17.73 7.43 -23.52
C ILE A 709 16.86 8.52 -22.93
N GLY A 710 17.43 9.38 -22.10
CA GLY A 710 16.70 10.44 -21.39
C GLY A 710 17.32 11.82 -21.59
N LEU A 711 16.50 12.83 -21.62
CA LEU A 711 16.86 14.23 -21.65
C LEU A 711 16.21 14.95 -20.46
N GLU A 712 17.03 15.68 -19.72
CA GLU A 712 16.59 16.53 -18.61
C GLU A 712 16.92 17.98 -18.96
N LEU A 713 15.93 18.86 -18.91
CA LEU A 713 16.05 20.29 -19.15
C LEU A 713 15.49 21.06 -17.96
N GLY A 714 16.23 22.04 -17.46
CA GLY A 714 15.80 23.04 -16.48
C GLY A 714 16.11 24.44 -16.95
N VAL A 715 15.15 25.33 -16.87
CA VAL A 715 15.27 26.76 -17.27
C VAL A 715 14.54 27.63 -16.24
N LEU A 716 14.76 28.95 -16.32
CA LEU A 716 14.12 29.97 -15.48
C LEU A 716 14.42 29.79 -13.99
N ASP A 717 15.70 29.58 -13.63
CA ASP A 717 16.16 29.33 -12.26
C ASP A 717 15.46 28.09 -11.62
N GLY A 718 15.29 27.02 -12.42
CA GLY A 718 14.67 25.78 -11.99
C GLY A 718 13.14 25.82 -11.87
N ARG A 719 12.49 26.90 -12.24
CA ARG A 719 11.01 27.03 -12.20
C ARG A 719 10.31 26.14 -13.23
N LEU A 720 10.96 25.90 -14.37
CA LEU A 720 10.47 25.00 -15.38
C LEU A 720 11.47 23.88 -15.60
N THR A 721 11.02 22.66 -15.34
CA THR A 721 11.79 21.45 -15.58
C THR A 721 11.04 20.53 -16.53
N PHE A 722 11.76 19.95 -17.47
CA PHE A 722 11.24 18.98 -18.43
C PHE A 722 12.12 17.76 -18.43
N GLU A 723 11.51 16.58 -18.31
CA GLU A 723 12.18 15.29 -18.38
C GLU A 723 11.45 14.38 -19.37
N THR A 724 12.19 13.79 -20.29
CA THR A 724 11.65 12.84 -21.27
C THR A 724 12.56 11.65 -21.41
N ASP A 725 11.94 10.45 -21.50
CA ASP A 725 12.62 9.18 -21.69
C ASP A 725 12.06 8.45 -22.91
N TRP A 726 12.95 8.01 -23.77
CA TRP A 726 12.67 6.95 -24.72
C TRP A 726 13.24 5.63 -24.20
N TYR A 727 12.45 4.58 -24.20
CA TYR A 727 12.90 3.27 -23.75
C TYR A 727 12.40 2.15 -24.65
N ASN A 728 13.23 1.10 -24.76
CA ASN A 728 12.87 -0.17 -25.37
C ASN A 728 13.17 -1.32 -24.39
N LYS A 729 12.17 -2.18 -24.16
CA LYS A 729 12.25 -3.28 -23.21
C LYS A 729 11.86 -4.57 -23.93
N VAL A 730 12.76 -5.55 -23.95
CA VAL A 730 12.58 -6.85 -24.58
C VAL A 730 12.75 -7.93 -23.53
N THR A 731 11.80 -8.84 -23.41
CA THR A 731 11.86 -9.98 -22.50
C THR A 731 11.96 -11.27 -23.27
N ASP A 732 13.00 -12.03 -22.98
CA ASP A 732 13.32 -13.32 -23.58
C ASP A 732 13.15 -14.46 -22.58
N GLY A 733 12.79 -15.65 -23.09
CA GLY A 733 12.63 -16.83 -22.24
C GLY A 733 11.50 -16.70 -21.23
N ILE A 734 10.38 -16.08 -21.63
CA ILE A 734 9.22 -15.88 -20.74
C ILE A 734 8.75 -17.24 -20.21
N LEU A 735 8.73 -17.35 -18.88
CA LEU A 735 8.31 -18.55 -18.18
C LEU A 735 6.78 -18.63 -18.20
N TYR A 736 6.24 -19.69 -18.79
CA TYR A 736 4.81 -19.88 -18.95
C TYR A 736 4.42 -21.32 -18.61
N LYS A 737 3.36 -21.48 -17.83
CA LYS A 737 2.77 -22.78 -17.55
C LYS A 737 1.73 -23.09 -18.65
N ALA A 738 2.16 -23.82 -19.68
CA ALA A 738 1.26 -24.21 -20.76
C ALA A 738 0.14 -25.09 -20.21
N PRO A 739 -1.14 -24.82 -20.54
CA PRO A 739 -2.20 -25.77 -20.28
C PRO A 739 -1.94 -27.04 -21.14
N VAL A 740 -1.68 -28.15 -20.47
CA VAL A 740 -1.58 -29.43 -21.15
C VAL A 740 -3.01 -29.87 -21.45
N LEU A 741 -3.37 -29.96 -22.72
CA LEU A 741 -4.57 -30.64 -23.14
C LEU A 741 -4.42 -32.11 -22.70
N SER A 742 -5.16 -32.51 -21.71
CA SER A 742 -5.33 -33.93 -21.38
C SER A 742 -6.00 -34.56 -22.60
N LEU A 743 -5.24 -35.29 -23.40
CA LEU A 743 -5.78 -36.19 -24.36
C LEU A 743 -6.52 -37.27 -23.56
N ILE A 744 -7.82 -37.08 -23.39
CA ILE A 744 -8.71 -38.19 -23.04
C ILE A 744 -8.77 -39.05 -24.28
N HIS A 745 -7.94 -40.07 -24.32
CA HIS A 745 -8.19 -41.14 -25.24
C HIS A 745 -9.45 -41.86 -24.76
N ILE A 746 -10.47 -41.78 -25.60
CA ILE A 746 -11.68 -42.56 -25.54
C ILE A 746 -11.36 -44.03 -25.75
#